data_31788475aa9f19298914b807b46f8666
#
_entry.id   31788475aa9f19298914b807b46f8666
#
_cell.length_a   1.000
_cell.length_b   1.000
_cell.length_c   1.000
_cell.angle_alpha   90.00
_cell.angle_beta   90.00
_cell.angle_gamma   90.00
#
_symmetry.space_group_name_H-M   'P 1'
#
loop_
_entity.id
_entity.type
_entity.pdbx_description
1 polymer ?
#
loop_
_entity_poly.entity_id
_entity_poly.type
_entity_poly.pdbx_seq_one_letter_code
_entity_poly.pdbx_strand_id
1 'polypeptide(L)'
;MRKRITAIVIAISILVPGMGKLCAAQDAPRDSVHELPEVTVRARHDNRPATVTATTIGTASMRAALGASLSELIAHTSGISTIASGATASVPVLHGMYGCRLPIIQNGARLAGQQWGVEHEPEVDIESNHSVTVIKGADALRYACDALGGAIIVEQRPLPYARPEYLGRVATGYESNGRTYTLATEHEGCFSRCTEWAWRISAHYGNGGDRTTARYLLNNTGTRELHWGGSVGREKGRFRIEAGFNRYDHLSGIMLGASIGSEDILRERLALGRPLYTEPYSRHIDYPKERVIHYTARLRASYQTTCYGTFSWQSVLQHNNRREWAIRRAERSSIPEMSLRLTDQRHRLDWEYTKGKHHSEAGTFFSFAENHSVTGTGVVPVIPNYTESCFGSFASYRYTLDKVTLSTGIRLEGRHTVAAGYDITGHRYGGGKSYFALGAGAGMAWAPTPHWSFTAHLGYGTRTPNVYERYSNGNNLAAGIYLLGKPDMNPERSLKCIASLAYRSDRISLSADAYWQHIHDYIYDAPTGEVITVLSGCYPLFRYQQTAATLYGMDADLSFAFTNWLSYKLSASLIRAKDLSAGRYLPFMPAPRLRQELSFSTQIGNSSLRFSVAHRFVAKQRCFDPASDLLPDTPPSYHLWSSSAEFGTPLPHGARLRLVLEGDNLLNKEYKEYTNRARYFTHERGRSLRGALIITF
;
A
#
# COMPACT_ATOMS: atom_id res chain seq x y z
N MET A 1 4.69 23.78 25.20
CA MET A 1 5.37 22.76 24.41
C MET A 1 5.12 22.86 22.89
N ARG A 2 3.95 23.32 22.41
CA ARG A 2 3.59 23.48 20.97
C ARG A 2 4.47 24.46 20.17
N LYS A 3 4.96 25.55 20.73
CA LYS A 3 5.83 26.52 20.04
C LYS A 3 7.29 26.06 19.84
N ARG A 4 7.76 25.03 20.56
CA ARG A 4 9.15 24.54 20.46
C ARG A 4 9.37 23.48 19.37
N ILE A 5 8.35 22.75 18.97
CA ILE A 5 8.47 21.71 17.93
C ILE A 5 8.50 22.32 16.52
N THR A 6 7.67 23.34 16.27
CA THR A 6 7.69 24.07 14.99
C THR A 6 9.02 24.80 14.78
N ALA A 7 9.62 25.32 15.87
CA ALA A 7 10.93 25.96 15.82
C ALA A 7 12.08 24.97 15.56
N ILE A 8 11.97 23.71 15.98
CA ILE A 8 13.00 22.68 15.74
C ILE A 8 13.00 22.21 14.29
N VAL A 9 11.84 22.05 13.65
CA VAL A 9 11.78 21.67 12.23
C VAL A 9 12.27 22.80 11.32
N ILE A 10 11.95 24.05 11.63
CA ILE A 10 12.47 25.23 10.91
C ILE A 10 13.96 25.44 11.22
N ALA A 11 14.43 25.20 12.44
CA ALA A 11 15.83 25.33 12.84
C ALA A 11 16.74 24.27 12.17
N ILE A 12 16.27 23.06 11.94
CA ILE A 12 17.01 22.03 11.19
C ILE A 12 17.16 22.41 9.72
N SER A 13 16.16 23.08 9.12
CA SER A 13 16.24 23.57 7.73
C SER A 13 17.12 24.82 7.57
N ILE A 14 17.36 25.59 8.64
CA ILE A 14 18.14 26.84 8.62
C ILE A 14 19.60 26.64 9.07
N LEU A 15 19.91 25.58 9.83
CA LEU A 15 21.26 25.34 10.38
C LEU A 15 22.23 24.61 9.44
N VAL A 16 21.77 24.15 8.26
CA VAL A 16 22.62 23.42 7.30
C VAL A 16 23.33 24.29 6.23
N PRO A 17 22.96 25.56 5.94
CA PRO A 17 23.66 26.34 4.90
C PRO A 17 25.09 26.79 5.24
N GLY A 18 25.59 26.53 6.46
CA GLY A 18 26.89 27.07 6.91
C GLY A 18 28.14 26.24 6.63
N MET A 19 28.05 25.03 6.08
CA MET A 19 29.21 24.14 5.89
C MET A 19 29.64 23.86 4.44
N GLY A 20 29.15 24.60 3.47
CA GLY A 20 29.47 24.40 2.06
C GLY A 20 30.36 25.50 1.50
N LYS A 21 31.68 25.47 1.69
CA LYS A 21 32.60 26.16 0.78
C LYS A 21 32.69 25.34 -0.51
N LEU A 22 32.14 25.90 -1.59
CA LEU A 22 32.17 25.35 -2.95
C LEU A 22 33.60 25.13 -3.44
N CYS A 23 33.89 23.92 -3.91
CA CYS A 23 34.88 23.71 -4.97
C CYS A 23 34.14 23.74 -6.31
N ALA A 24 34.49 24.72 -7.15
CA ALA A 24 34.04 24.76 -8.54
C ALA A 24 34.69 23.62 -9.31
N ALA A 25 33.88 22.68 -9.79
CA ALA A 25 34.31 21.66 -10.73
C ALA A 25 33.90 22.09 -12.16
N GLN A 26 34.82 21.95 -13.09
CA GLN A 26 34.70 22.29 -14.51
C GLN A 26 33.60 21.47 -15.21
N ASP A 27 32.94 22.12 -16.16
CA ASP A 27 31.85 21.60 -16.98
C ASP A 27 32.22 20.32 -17.75
N ALA A 28 31.58 19.22 -17.44
CA ALA A 28 31.41 18.08 -18.33
C ALA A 28 30.04 18.22 -19.04
N PRO A 29 29.91 17.84 -20.33
CA PRO A 29 28.65 18.01 -21.05
C PRO A 29 27.53 17.21 -20.40
N ARG A 30 26.48 17.90 -19.98
CA ARG A 30 25.27 17.33 -19.40
C ARG A 30 24.40 16.78 -20.51
N ASP A 31 24.33 15.45 -20.61
CA ASP A 31 23.25 14.80 -21.31
C ASP A 31 21.93 15.17 -20.60
N SER A 32 21.10 15.95 -21.26
CA SER A 32 19.79 16.34 -20.81
C SER A 32 18.83 15.15 -20.93
N VAL A 33 18.80 14.31 -19.92
CA VAL A 33 17.75 13.27 -19.80
C VAL A 33 16.45 13.96 -19.47
N HIS A 34 15.58 14.11 -20.45
CA HIS A 34 14.18 14.53 -20.26
C HIS A 34 13.41 13.40 -19.55
N GLU A 35 13.36 13.42 -18.23
CA GLU A 35 12.42 12.58 -17.48
C GLU A 35 11.03 13.20 -17.57
N LEU A 36 10.21 12.70 -18.50
CA LEU A 36 8.76 12.88 -18.44
C LEU A 36 8.25 12.07 -17.25
N PRO A 37 7.30 12.61 -16.45
CA PRO A 37 6.65 11.83 -15.38
C PRO A 37 5.75 10.80 -16.04
N GLU A 38 6.28 9.63 -16.25
CA GLU A 38 5.62 8.53 -16.91
C GLU A 38 5.28 7.49 -15.86
N VAL A 39 3.98 7.16 -15.74
CA VAL A 39 3.60 5.83 -15.31
C VAL A 39 4.05 4.93 -16.44
N THR A 40 5.32 4.63 -16.45
CA THR A 40 5.90 3.78 -17.46
C THR A 40 5.73 2.36 -16.96
N VAL A 41 4.98 1.57 -17.70
CA VAL A 41 5.23 0.15 -17.78
C VAL A 41 6.62 0.03 -18.44
N ARG A 42 7.67 0.37 -17.71
CA ARG A 42 9.04 0.10 -18.13
C ARG A 42 9.34 -1.32 -17.66
N ALA A 43 9.45 -2.22 -18.62
CA ALA A 43 10.54 -3.18 -18.53
C ALA A 43 11.84 -2.35 -18.62
N ARG A 44 12.28 -1.79 -17.51
CA ARG A 44 13.60 -1.17 -17.40
C ARG A 44 14.61 -2.28 -17.62
N HIS A 45 15.71 -1.97 -18.32
CA HIS A 45 16.95 -2.75 -18.31
C HIS A 45 17.61 -2.75 -16.90
N ASP A 46 16.81 -2.73 -15.85
CA ASP A 46 17.20 -3.03 -14.48
C ASP A 46 16.92 -4.50 -14.27
N ASN A 47 17.89 -5.29 -13.97
CA ASN A 47 17.98 -6.68 -13.49
C ASN A 47 16.70 -7.45 -13.10
N ARG A 48 15.51 -6.92 -13.41
CA ARG A 48 14.21 -7.57 -13.22
C ARG A 48 13.92 -8.49 -14.40
N PRO A 49 13.41 -9.67 -14.16
CA PRO A 49 13.08 -10.63 -15.22
C PRO A 49 12.14 -9.99 -16.24
N ALA A 50 12.43 -10.12 -17.50
CA ALA A 50 11.51 -9.78 -18.60
C ALA A 50 10.18 -10.57 -18.51
N THR A 51 10.15 -11.63 -17.70
CA THR A 51 8.98 -12.46 -17.39
C THR A 51 8.05 -11.85 -16.33
N VAL A 52 8.42 -10.78 -15.62
CA VAL A 52 7.61 -10.23 -14.52
C VAL A 52 6.56 -9.27 -15.07
N THR A 53 5.27 -9.57 -14.83
CA THR A 53 4.18 -8.61 -15.02
C THR A 53 4.16 -7.66 -13.82
N ALA A 54 4.76 -6.48 -13.97
CA ALA A 54 4.85 -5.50 -12.90
C ALA A 54 4.64 -4.07 -13.41
N THR A 55 4.03 -3.26 -12.57
CA THR A 55 3.87 -1.81 -12.79
C THR A 55 4.67 -1.06 -11.74
N THR A 56 5.53 -0.12 -12.16
CA THR A 56 6.33 0.70 -11.24
C THR A 56 5.89 2.16 -11.32
N ILE A 57 5.56 2.73 -10.17
CA ILE A 57 5.35 4.16 -9.98
C ILE A 57 6.66 4.74 -9.48
N GLY A 58 7.26 5.63 -10.27
CA GLY A 58 8.55 6.24 -9.96
C GLY A 58 8.44 7.50 -9.10
N THR A 59 9.61 8.02 -8.72
CA THR A 59 9.77 9.18 -7.82
C THR A 59 8.97 10.42 -8.26
N ALA A 60 8.90 10.72 -9.56
CA ALA A 60 8.21 11.90 -10.05
C ALA A 60 6.70 11.87 -9.75
N SER A 61 6.04 10.72 -10.00
CA SER A 61 4.62 10.52 -9.71
C SER A 61 4.34 10.47 -8.20
N MET A 62 5.23 9.83 -7.42
CA MET A 62 5.11 9.80 -5.96
C MET A 62 5.17 11.19 -5.34
N ARG A 63 6.10 12.02 -5.80
CA ARG A 63 6.25 13.41 -5.32
C ARG A 63 5.11 14.34 -5.74
N ALA A 64 4.45 14.08 -6.88
CA ALA A 64 3.26 14.82 -7.27
C ALA A 64 2.07 14.49 -6.34
N ALA A 65 2.00 13.28 -5.82
CA ALA A 65 0.95 12.81 -4.91
C ALA A 65 1.21 13.16 -3.43
N LEU A 66 1.79 14.32 -3.14
CA LEU A 66 2.17 14.76 -1.79
C LEU A 66 0.99 14.60 -0.80
N GLY A 67 1.22 13.87 0.30
CA GLY A 67 0.23 13.59 1.34
C GLY A 67 -0.81 12.52 0.98
N ALA A 68 -0.67 11.82 -0.14
CA ALA A 68 -1.51 10.66 -0.46
C ALA A 68 -1.05 9.41 0.31
N SER A 69 -1.97 8.50 0.57
CA SER A 69 -1.64 7.18 1.11
C SER A 69 -1.07 6.25 0.04
N LEU A 70 -0.46 5.11 0.45
CA LEU A 70 -0.01 4.08 -0.48
C LEU A 70 -1.17 3.58 -1.37
N SER A 71 -2.33 3.33 -0.77
CA SER A 71 -3.51 2.83 -1.47
C SER A 71 -4.03 3.83 -2.51
N GLU A 72 -4.09 5.12 -2.17
CA GLU A 72 -4.49 6.19 -3.09
C GLU A 72 -3.50 6.34 -4.25
N LEU A 73 -2.19 6.30 -3.97
CA LEU A 73 -1.14 6.40 -4.98
C LEU A 73 -1.27 5.33 -6.06
N ILE A 74 -1.49 4.07 -5.66
CA ILE A 74 -1.52 2.95 -6.61
C ILE A 74 -2.90 2.68 -7.22
N ALA A 75 -3.99 3.27 -6.70
CA ALA A 75 -5.37 3.06 -7.16
C ALA A 75 -5.63 3.46 -8.62
N HIS A 76 -4.73 4.24 -9.23
CA HIS A 76 -4.80 4.63 -10.64
C HIS A 76 -4.17 3.60 -11.60
N THR A 77 -3.56 2.54 -11.07
CA THR A 77 -2.97 1.45 -11.85
C THR A 77 -4.04 0.42 -12.19
N SER A 78 -4.02 -0.13 -13.41
CA SER A 78 -4.95 -1.17 -13.83
C SER A 78 -4.84 -2.44 -12.96
N GLY A 79 -5.97 -3.10 -12.71
CA GLY A 79 -6.06 -4.26 -11.81
C GLY A 79 -6.04 -3.91 -10.33
N ILE A 80 -5.75 -2.64 -9.96
CA ILE A 80 -5.72 -2.19 -8.59
C ILE A 80 -6.99 -1.43 -8.24
N SER A 81 -7.47 -1.68 -7.04
CA SER A 81 -8.54 -0.95 -6.38
C SER A 81 -8.22 -0.85 -4.89
N THR A 82 -9.17 -0.37 -4.10
CA THR A 82 -9.03 -0.26 -2.64
C THR A 82 -10.23 -0.87 -1.95
N ILE A 83 -10.02 -1.45 -0.77
CA ILE A 83 -11.06 -1.63 0.23
C ILE A 83 -10.87 -0.52 1.26
N ALA A 84 -11.87 0.34 1.40
CA ALA A 84 -11.85 1.42 2.38
C ALA A 84 -12.70 1.06 3.60
N SER A 85 -12.31 1.61 4.75
CA SER A 85 -13.07 1.58 6.00
C SER A 85 -13.29 3.03 6.43
N GLY A 86 -14.32 3.65 5.86
CA GLY A 86 -14.59 5.07 6.01
C GLY A 86 -13.73 5.96 5.10
N ALA A 87 -13.48 7.18 5.56
CA ALA A 87 -12.79 8.20 4.78
C ALA A 87 -11.27 8.29 5.05
N THR A 88 -10.75 7.54 6.02
CA THR A 88 -9.38 7.71 6.53
C THR A 88 -8.51 6.46 6.45
N ALA A 89 -9.08 5.30 6.21
CA ALA A 89 -8.32 4.04 6.11
C ALA A 89 -8.67 3.30 4.83
N SER A 90 -7.65 2.84 4.11
CA SER A 90 -7.82 2.01 2.92
C SER A 90 -6.66 1.05 2.72
N VAL A 91 -6.97 -0.15 2.23
CA VAL A 91 -5.97 -1.15 1.87
C VAL A 91 -6.00 -1.42 0.37
N PRO A 92 -4.84 -1.68 -0.25
CA PRO A 92 -4.79 -2.01 -1.67
C PRO A 92 -5.40 -3.38 -1.96
N VAL A 93 -6.04 -3.47 -3.10
CA VAL A 93 -6.62 -4.69 -3.67
C VAL A 93 -6.05 -4.91 -5.04
N LEU A 94 -5.51 -6.08 -5.32
CA LEU A 94 -5.01 -6.49 -6.63
C LEU A 94 -5.74 -7.76 -7.07
N HIS A 95 -6.44 -7.71 -8.21
CA HIS A 95 -7.22 -8.83 -8.74
C HIS A 95 -8.18 -9.43 -7.69
N GLY A 96 -8.84 -8.57 -6.89
CA GLY A 96 -9.75 -8.97 -5.81
C GLY A 96 -9.06 -9.51 -4.54
N MET A 97 -7.72 -9.58 -4.52
CA MET A 97 -6.94 -10.03 -3.37
C MET A 97 -6.41 -8.86 -2.56
N TYR A 98 -6.46 -8.97 -1.25
CA TYR A 98 -6.08 -7.93 -0.29
C TYR A 98 -5.50 -8.53 1.00
N GLY A 99 -5.02 -7.68 1.89
CA GLY A 99 -4.49 -8.06 3.19
C GLY A 99 -3.24 -8.94 3.06
N CYS A 100 -3.17 -10.02 3.81
CA CYS A 100 -2.01 -10.93 3.81
C CYS A 100 -1.75 -11.63 2.46
N ARG A 101 -2.75 -11.69 1.55
CA ARG A 101 -2.59 -12.23 0.18
C ARG A 101 -1.87 -11.28 -0.77
N LEU A 102 -1.69 -10.01 -0.36
CA LEU A 102 -0.99 -8.96 -1.09
C LEU A 102 0.07 -8.35 -0.16
N PRO A 103 1.16 -9.06 0.14
CA PRO A 103 2.18 -8.57 1.05
C PRO A 103 2.82 -7.27 0.55
N ILE A 104 3.01 -6.33 1.48
CA ILE A 104 3.73 -5.08 1.25
C ILE A 104 5.14 -5.27 1.79
N ILE A 105 6.12 -5.05 0.92
CA ILE A 105 7.54 -5.20 1.22
C ILE A 105 8.17 -3.82 1.15
N GLN A 106 8.50 -3.25 2.30
CA GLN A 106 9.15 -1.95 2.38
C GLN A 106 10.65 -2.10 2.62
N ASN A 107 11.47 -1.66 1.66
CA ASN A 107 12.93 -1.74 1.74
C ASN A 107 13.45 -3.15 2.07
N GLY A 108 12.82 -4.17 1.47
CA GLY A 108 13.14 -5.60 1.67
C GLY A 108 12.52 -6.25 2.91
N ALA A 109 11.79 -5.51 3.75
CA ALA A 109 11.08 -6.04 4.91
C ALA A 109 9.58 -6.13 4.65
N ARG A 110 8.96 -7.28 4.95
CA ARG A 110 7.51 -7.42 4.93
C ARG A 110 6.90 -6.60 6.07
N LEU A 111 5.88 -5.82 5.78
CA LEU A 111 5.16 -5.03 6.77
C LEU A 111 4.41 -5.94 7.75
N ALA A 112 4.77 -5.88 9.03
CA ALA A 112 4.24 -6.80 10.06
C ALA A 112 2.78 -6.49 10.43
N GLY A 113 2.34 -5.23 10.36
CA GLY A 113 1.00 -4.78 10.75
C GLY A 113 -0.16 -5.38 9.94
N GLN A 114 0.10 -5.90 8.74
CA GLN A 114 -0.92 -6.57 7.91
C GLN A 114 -1.58 -7.80 8.57
N GLN A 115 -1.02 -8.33 9.65
CA GLN A 115 -1.57 -9.49 10.37
C GLN A 115 -2.80 -9.15 11.22
N TRP A 116 -3.07 -7.87 11.49
CA TRP A 116 -4.14 -7.44 12.42
C TRP A 116 -5.50 -7.20 11.78
N GLY A 117 -5.66 -7.51 10.52
CA GLY A 117 -6.90 -7.33 9.79
C GLY A 117 -6.70 -6.53 8.51
N VAL A 118 -7.80 -6.27 7.83
CA VAL A 118 -7.80 -5.62 6.50
C VAL A 118 -8.38 -4.20 6.53
N GLU A 119 -8.78 -3.74 7.70
CA GLU A 119 -9.44 -2.45 7.91
C GLU A 119 -8.47 -1.32 8.25
N HIS A 120 -7.19 -1.65 8.35
CA HIS A 120 -6.16 -0.70 8.75
C HIS A 120 -5.31 -0.29 7.56
N GLU A 121 -5.04 1.00 7.45
CA GLU A 121 -4.12 1.51 6.44
C GLU A 121 -2.69 0.96 6.66
N PRO A 122 -2.00 0.54 5.59
CA PRO A 122 -0.59 0.13 5.69
C PRO A 122 0.31 1.24 6.22
N GLU A 123 1.17 0.94 7.19
CA GLU A 123 2.10 1.89 7.82
C GLU A 123 3.29 2.21 6.90
N VAL A 124 3.01 2.84 5.76
CA VAL A 124 4.01 3.21 4.74
C VAL A 124 3.97 4.72 4.50
N ASP A 125 5.06 5.39 4.82
CA ASP A 125 5.27 6.79 4.41
C ASP A 125 5.81 6.83 2.98
N ILE A 126 4.99 7.27 2.02
CA ILE A 126 5.40 7.37 0.61
C ILE A 126 6.42 8.47 0.35
N GLU A 127 6.46 9.51 1.22
CA GLU A 127 7.35 10.67 1.05
C GLU A 127 8.83 10.33 1.30
N SER A 128 9.11 9.29 2.10
CA SER A 128 10.45 8.79 2.38
C SER A 128 10.93 7.71 1.38
N ASN A 129 10.10 7.34 0.39
CA ASN A 129 10.39 6.31 -0.59
C ASN A 129 10.46 6.89 -2.02
N HIS A 130 10.97 6.12 -2.98
CA HIS A 130 11.26 6.60 -4.33
C HIS A 130 10.60 5.79 -5.44
N SER A 131 10.16 4.58 -5.14
CA SER A 131 9.40 3.75 -6.08
C SER A 131 8.42 2.85 -5.36
N VAL A 132 7.27 2.62 -6.00
CA VAL A 132 6.31 1.58 -5.65
C VAL A 132 6.13 0.68 -6.85
N THR A 133 6.44 -0.61 -6.69
CA THR A 133 6.27 -1.61 -7.74
C THR A 133 5.19 -2.60 -7.32
N VAL A 134 4.20 -2.78 -8.17
CA VAL A 134 3.15 -3.79 -8.00
C VAL A 134 3.45 -4.97 -8.91
N ILE A 135 3.69 -6.13 -8.33
CA ILE A 135 3.95 -7.40 -9.02
C ILE A 135 2.64 -8.19 -9.07
N LYS A 136 2.15 -8.49 -10.29
CA LYS A 136 0.83 -9.09 -10.50
C LYS A 136 0.86 -10.62 -10.59
N GLY A 137 1.99 -11.24 -10.77
CA GLY A 137 2.11 -12.65 -11.16
C GLY A 137 2.73 -13.58 -10.12
N ALA A 138 3.07 -14.77 -10.60
CA ALA A 138 3.72 -15.82 -9.81
C ALA A 138 5.09 -15.40 -9.23
N ASP A 139 5.74 -14.43 -9.82
CA ASP A 139 7.01 -13.89 -9.30
C ASP A 139 6.88 -13.25 -7.91
N ALA A 140 5.65 -12.91 -7.50
CA ALA A 140 5.38 -12.46 -6.13
C ALA A 140 5.68 -13.56 -5.08
N LEU A 141 5.58 -14.82 -5.44
CA LEU A 141 5.89 -15.98 -4.57
C LEU A 141 7.38 -16.01 -4.14
N ARG A 142 8.25 -15.33 -4.89
CA ARG A 142 9.65 -15.08 -4.49
C ARG A 142 9.73 -14.34 -3.14
N TYR A 143 8.76 -13.49 -2.82
CA TYR A 143 8.75 -12.70 -1.62
C TYR A 143 8.06 -13.39 -0.45
N ALA A 144 6.99 -14.17 -0.73
CA ALA A 144 6.25 -14.91 0.29
C ALA A 144 5.37 -16.00 -0.36
N CYS A 145 5.22 -17.18 0.30
CA CYS A 145 4.32 -18.23 -0.15
C CYS A 145 2.85 -17.77 -0.20
N ASP A 146 2.47 -16.85 0.68
CA ASP A 146 1.12 -16.32 0.81
C ASP A 146 0.82 -15.12 -0.12
N ALA A 147 1.73 -14.76 -1.02
CA ALA A 147 1.56 -13.72 -2.03
C ALA A 147 0.60 -14.15 -3.17
N LEU A 148 -0.59 -14.66 -2.82
CA LEU A 148 -1.54 -15.23 -3.77
C LEU A 148 -2.13 -14.19 -4.74
N GLY A 149 -2.26 -12.96 -4.30
CA GLY A 149 -2.71 -11.82 -5.13
C GLY A 149 -1.60 -11.25 -6.00
N GLY A 150 -0.42 -11.16 -5.44
CA GLY A 150 0.73 -10.44 -5.95
C GLY A 150 1.57 -9.89 -4.80
N ALA A 151 2.40 -8.87 -5.06
CA ALA A 151 3.16 -8.18 -4.02
C ALA A 151 3.31 -6.68 -4.34
N ILE A 152 3.38 -5.85 -3.32
CA ILE A 152 3.69 -4.42 -3.45
C ILE A 152 5.07 -4.19 -2.83
N ILE A 153 5.99 -3.68 -3.64
CA ILE A 153 7.37 -3.41 -3.26
C ILE A 153 7.57 -1.90 -3.18
N VAL A 154 7.91 -1.40 -2.00
CA VAL A 154 8.15 0.02 -1.74
C VAL A 154 9.62 0.20 -1.42
N GLU A 155 10.34 1.00 -2.21
CA GLU A 155 11.79 1.09 -2.11
C GLU A 155 12.31 2.53 -2.07
N GLN A 156 13.35 2.72 -1.29
CA GLN A 156 14.23 3.88 -1.36
C GLN A 156 15.27 3.68 -2.48
N ARG A 157 15.71 4.77 -3.10
CA ARG A 157 16.88 4.72 -3.99
C ARG A 157 18.15 4.38 -3.18
N PRO A 158 19.19 3.80 -3.80
CA PRO A 158 20.50 3.62 -3.15
C PRO A 158 21.02 4.92 -2.54
N LEU A 159 21.80 4.82 -1.47
CA LEU A 159 22.50 5.99 -0.92
C LEU A 159 23.52 6.54 -1.94
N PRO A 160 23.77 7.87 -1.95
CA PRO A 160 24.61 8.54 -2.97
C PRO A 160 26.12 8.39 -2.66
N TYR A 161 26.63 7.15 -2.68
CA TYR A 161 28.08 6.90 -2.51
C TYR A 161 28.89 7.50 -3.64
N ALA A 162 30.14 7.87 -3.35
CA ALA A 162 31.11 8.44 -4.29
C ALA A 162 30.68 9.73 -4.99
N ARG A 163 29.56 10.33 -4.61
CA ARG A 163 29.06 11.61 -5.13
C ARG A 163 29.07 12.64 -4.00
N PRO A 164 30.05 13.55 -3.93
CA PRO A 164 30.13 14.55 -2.86
C PRO A 164 29.09 15.67 -3.05
N GLU A 165 27.96 15.38 -3.67
CA GLU A 165 26.85 16.30 -3.86
C GLU A 165 25.87 16.16 -2.70
N TYR A 166 25.41 17.29 -2.19
CA TYR A 166 24.29 17.37 -1.28
C TYR A 166 23.03 17.53 -2.10
N LEU A 167 22.07 16.66 -1.87
CA LEU A 167 20.76 16.67 -2.52
C LEU A 167 19.70 16.92 -1.44
N GLY A 168 18.79 17.83 -1.73
CA GLY A 168 17.71 18.15 -0.82
C GLY A 168 16.37 18.28 -1.52
N ARG A 169 15.30 18.02 -0.77
CA ARG A 169 13.93 18.28 -1.17
C ARG A 169 13.16 18.86 0.00
N VAL A 170 12.42 19.93 -0.25
CA VAL A 170 11.40 20.46 0.65
C VAL A 170 10.10 20.56 -0.13
N ALA A 171 9.02 20.04 0.44
CA ALA A 171 7.70 20.10 -0.18
C ALA A 171 6.67 20.53 0.85
N THR A 172 5.74 21.40 0.44
CA THR A 172 4.59 21.79 1.23
C THR A 172 3.32 21.69 0.39
N GLY A 173 2.23 21.29 1.00
CA GLY A 173 0.96 21.10 0.33
C GLY A 173 -0.23 21.49 1.17
N TYR A 174 -1.32 21.76 0.47
CA TYR A 174 -2.64 21.99 1.04
C TYR A 174 -3.71 21.24 0.25
N GLU A 175 -4.61 20.57 0.95
CA GLU A 175 -5.79 19.92 0.39
C GLU A 175 -7.06 20.55 0.98
N SER A 176 -7.99 20.95 0.12
CA SER A 176 -9.21 21.64 0.52
C SER A 176 -10.20 20.77 1.28
N ASN A 177 -10.33 19.47 0.89
CA ASN A 177 -11.19 18.50 1.57
C ASN A 177 -10.44 17.96 2.80
N GLY A 178 -10.94 18.32 4.00
CA GLY A 178 -10.23 18.12 5.26
C GLY A 178 -9.32 19.31 5.65
N ARG A 179 -9.11 20.28 4.76
CA ARG A 179 -8.20 21.44 4.97
C ARG A 179 -6.84 20.98 5.48
N THR A 180 -6.28 19.95 4.84
CA THR A 180 -5.05 19.28 5.28
C THR A 180 -3.83 20.07 4.85
N TYR A 181 -2.89 20.27 5.77
CA TYR A 181 -1.56 20.80 5.48
C TYR A 181 -0.54 19.66 5.55
N THR A 182 0.36 19.64 4.58
CA THR A 182 1.43 18.64 4.49
C THR A 182 2.77 19.36 4.36
N LEU A 183 3.78 18.87 5.07
CA LEU A 183 5.17 19.30 4.96
C LEU A 183 6.04 18.05 4.88
N ALA A 184 6.87 17.94 3.85
CA ALA A 184 7.82 16.86 3.70
C ALA A 184 9.20 17.38 3.37
N THR A 185 10.23 16.76 3.92
CA THR A 185 11.62 17.09 3.63
C THR A 185 12.47 15.82 3.53
N GLU A 186 13.43 15.83 2.62
CA GLU A 186 14.41 14.79 2.46
C GLU A 186 15.77 15.40 2.13
N HIS A 187 16.81 14.92 2.78
CA HIS A 187 18.18 15.35 2.58
C HIS A 187 19.08 14.13 2.50
N GLU A 188 20.01 14.14 1.56
CA GLU A 188 20.98 13.06 1.40
C GLU A 188 22.29 13.57 0.84
N GLY A 189 23.35 12.82 1.05
CA GLY A 189 24.68 13.14 0.56
C GLY A 189 25.72 12.13 0.99
N CYS A 190 26.95 12.32 0.52
CA CYS A 190 28.11 11.65 1.07
C CYS A 190 29.03 12.63 1.79
N PHE A 191 29.90 12.10 2.66
CA PHE A 191 30.85 12.94 3.37
C PHE A 191 32.03 13.29 2.44
N SER A 192 32.32 14.59 2.23
CA SER A 192 33.33 15.06 1.30
C SER A 192 34.74 14.51 1.53
N ARG A 193 35.08 14.21 2.79
CA ARG A 193 36.39 13.63 3.16
C ARG A 193 36.40 12.10 3.19
N CYS A 194 35.21 11.46 3.17
CA CYS A 194 35.04 10.01 3.25
C CYS A 194 33.90 9.59 2.32
N THR A 195 34.10 9.69 0.99
CA THR A 195 33.07 9.42 -0.02
C THR A 195 32.54 7.99 -0.01
N GLU A 196 33.18 7.09 0.75
CA GLU A 196 32.68 5.75 1.05
C GLU A 196 31.42 5.78 1.93
N TRP A 197 31.17 6.86 2.69
CA TRP A 197 30.04 7.00 3.61
C TRP A 197 29.00 7.93 3.01
N ALA A 198 27.76 7.45 3.01
CA ALA A 198 26.61 8.24 2.57
C ALA A 198 25.48 8.15 3.60
N TRP A 199 24.59 9.15 3.56
CA TRP A 199 23.51 9.28 4.50
C TRP A 199 22.25 9.84 3.82
N ARG A 200 21.10 9.58 4.43
CA ARG A 200 19.79 10.17 4.09
C ARG A 200 18.98 10.38 5.36
N ILE A 201 18.29 11.50 5.44
CA ILE A 201 17.29 11.80 6.46
C ILE A 201 16.01 12.29 5.80
N SER A 202 14.86 11.96 6.37
CA SER A 202 13.57 12.41 5.89
C SER A 202 12.63 12.71 7.05
N ALA A 203 11.70 13.63 6.84
CA ALA A 203 10.61 13.92 7.77
C ALA A 203 9.36 14.33 6.99
N HIS A 204 8.21 13.89 7.48
CA HIS A 204 6.89 14.20 6.94
C HIS A 204 5.94 14.55 8.08
N TYR A 205 5.20 15.64 7.92
CA TYR A 205 4.14 16.08 8.83
C TYR A 205 2.87 16.38 8.06
N GLY A 206 1.75 15.79 8.48
CA GLY A 206 0.41 16.02 7.96
C GLY A 206 -0.57 16.39 9.08
N ASN A 207 -1.51 17.30 8.81
CA ASN A 207 -2.57 17.65 9.74
C ASN A 207 -3.81 18.11 8.99
N GLY A 208 -4.88 17.31 9.06
CA GLY A 208 -6.19 17.57 8.48
C GLY A 208 -7.31 17.47 9.51
N GLY A 209 -8.44 18.12 9.23
CA GLY A 209 -9.68 18.03 10.01
C GLY A 209 -10.74 17.20 9.28
N ASP A 210 -11.99 17.45 9.64
CA ASP A 210 -13.14 16.75 9.09
C ASP A 210 -13.20 16.83 7.56
N ARG A 211 -13.42 15.68 6.92
CA ARG A 211 -13.61 15.58 5.48
C ARG A 211 -15.06 15.82 5.12
N THR A 212 -15.34 16.07 3.86
CA THR A 212 -16.70 16.31 3.38
C THR A 212 -17.04 15.38 2.20
N THR A 213 -18.26 14.91 2.16
CA THR A 213 -18.88 14.36 0.95
C THR A 213 -19.29 15.50 0.02
N ALA A 214 -20.04 15.21 -1.03
CA ALA A 214 -20.62 16.25 -1.90
C ALA A 214 -21.64 17.14 -1.18
N ARG A 215 -22.28 16.66 -0.10
CA ARG A 215 -23.42 17.33 0.53
C ARG A 215 -23.30 17.57 2.03
N TYR A 216 -22.49 16.80 2.75
CA TYR A 216 -22.40 16.85 4.21
C TYR A 216 -20.99 16.54 4.72
N LEU A 217 -20.69 16.95 5.93
CA LEU A 217 -19.45 16.69 6.63
C LEU A 217 -19.40 15.25 7.13
N LEU A 218 -18.23 14.65 7.06
CA LEU A 218 -17.85 13.41 7.70
C LEU A 218 -17.16 13.77 9.01
N ASN A 219 -17.93 13.92 10.07
CA ASN A 219 -17.38 14.34 11.34
C ASN A 219 -16.44 13.29 11.94
N ASN A 220 -15.45 13.79 12.67
CA ASN A 220 -14.39 13.01 13.29
C ASN A 220 -13.58 12.17 12.28
N THR A 221 -13.27 12.77 11.13
CA THR A 221 -12.39 12.16 10.08
C THR A 221 -11.08 12.92 9.92
N GLY A 222 -10.68 13.69 10.91
CA GLY A 222 -9.40 14.37 10.95
C GLY A 222 -8.24 13.37 11.06
N THR A 223 -7.06 13.76 10.51
CA THR A 223 -5.82 12.98 10.58
C THR A 223 -4.66 13.84 11.06
N ARG A 224 -3.71 13.23 11.76
CA ARG A 224 -2.44 13.84 12.13
C ARG A 224 -1.32 12.81 12.00
N GLU A 225 -0.31 13.17 11.24
CA GLU A 225 0.81 12.31 10.86
C GLU A 225 2.14 12.98 11.22
N LEU A 226 3.08 12.17 11.70
CA LEU A 226 4.46 12.58 11.90
C LEU A 226 5.36 11.38 11.64
N HIS A 227 5.97 11.36 10.47
CA HIS A 227 6.90 10.32 10.07
C HIS A 227 8.29 10.92 9.96
N TRP A 228 9.30 10.16 10.35
CA TRP A 228 10.68 10.55 10.17
C TRP A 228 11.59 9.33 10.16
N GLY A 229 12.72 9.46 9.52
CA GLY A 229 13.68 8.39 9.47
C GLY A 229 15.01 8.85 8.89
N GLY A 230 15.95 7.92 8.91
CA GLY A 230 17.24 8.13 8.32
C GLY A 230 17.95 6.83 8.04
N SER A 231 18.96 6.90 7.19
CA SER A 231 19.85 5.80 6.88
C SER A 231 21.27 6.32 6.70
N VAL A 232 22.21 5.49 7.07
CA VAL A 232 23.64 5.70 6.86
C VAL A 232 24.24 4.42 6.33
N GLY A 233 25.20 4.53 5.46
CA GLY A 233 25.87 3.36 4.90
C GLY A 233 27.31 3.65 4.51
N ARG A 234 28.04 2.57 4.35
CA ARG A 234 29.40 2.58 3.84
C ARG A 234 29.54 1.60 2.69
N GLU A 235 30.13 2.08 1.60
CA GLU A 235 30.51 1.24 0.46
C GLU A 235 32.03 1.33 0.28
N LYS A 236 32.73 0.20 0.39
CA LYS A 236 34.16 0.09 0.17
C LYS A 236 34.49 -1.11 -0.69
N GLY A 237 34.93 -0.83 -1.90
CA GLY A 237 35.23 -1.87 -2.89
C GLY A 237 33.99 -2.74 -3.18
N ARG A 238 34.03 -4.00 -2.76
CA ARG A 238 32.96 -4.99 -2.99
C ARG A 238 32.03 -5.16 -1.80
N PHE A 239 32.26 -4.48 -0.71
CA PHE A 239 31.48 -4.58 0.51
C PHE A 239 30.66 -3.32 0.73
N ARG A 240 29.35 -3.50 1.01
CA ARG A 240 28.43 -2.44 1.39
C ARG A 240 27.71 -2.83 2.66
N ILE A 241 27.60 -1.89 3.58
CA ILE A 241 26.76 -2.03 4.79
C ILE A 241 25.92 -0.78 4.97
N GLU A 242 24.65 -0.96 5.29
CA GLU A 242 23.67 0.11 5.46
C GLU A 242 22.83 -0.15 6.72
N ALA A 243 22.67 0.88 7.54
CA ALA A 243 21.76 0.89 8.68
C ALA A 243 20.69 1.95 8.47
N GLY A 244 19.44 1.66 8.80
CA GLY A 244 18.32 2.59 8.68
C GLY A 244 17.36 2.46 9.84
N PHE A 245 16.70 3.57 10.15
CA PHE A 245 15.65 3.64 11.16
C PHE A 245 14.54 4.54 10.67
N ASN A 246 13.28 4.13 10.89
CA ASN A 246 12.09 4.90 10.55
C ASN A 246 11.08 4.85 11.70
N ARG A 247 10.39 5.95 11.92
CA ARG A 247 9.21 6.05 12.79
C ARG A 247 8.03 6.58 11.99
N TYR A 248 6.97 5.82 11.99
CA TYR A 248 5.65 6.17 11.47
C TYR A 248 4.73 6.43 12.67
N ASP A 249 4.05 7.58 12.73
CA ASP A 249 3.08 7.93 13.77
C ASP A 249 1.87 8.55 13.10
N HIS A 250 0.75 7.85 13.16
CA HIS A 250 -0.51 8.25 12.55
C HIS A 250 -1.62 8.22 13.61
N LEU A 251 -2.37 9.31 13.70
CA LEU A 251 -3.58 9.43 14.50
C LEU A 251 -4.72 9.81 13.57
N SER A 252 -5.79 9.04 13.56
CA SER A 252 -7.01 9.29 12.78
C SER A 252 -8.26 9.22 13.66
N GLY A 253 -9.21 10.07 13.36
CA GLY A 253 -10.57 9.93 13.86
C GLY A 253 -11.31 8.85 13.08
N ILE A 254 -12.24 8.17 13.75
CA ILE A 254 -13.15 7.22 13.14
C ILE A 254 -14.51 7.92 13.02
N MET A 255 -15.13 7.82 11.86
CA MET A 255 -16.36 8.54 11.54
C MET A 255 -17.48 8.24 12.54
N LEU A 256 -18.07 9.26 13.15
CA LEU A 256 -19.17 9.14 14.11
C LEU A 256 -20.40 8.42 13.53
N GLY A 257 -20.61 8.51 12.21
CA GLY A 257 -21.69 7.81 11.53
C GLY A 257 -21.64 6.28 11.62
N ALA A 258 -20.43 5.71 11.79
CA ALA A 258 -20.26 4.25 11.99
C ALA A 258 -20.45 3.82 13.46
N SER A 259 -20.49 4.76 14.41
CA SER A 259 -20.76 4.47 15.83
C SER A 259 -22.25 4.28 16.05
N ILE A 260 -22.70 3.10 16.49
CA ILE A 260 -24.10 2.69 16.50
C ILE A 260 -24.56 2.39 17.93
N GLY A 261 -25.58 3.12 18.41
CA GLY A 261 -26.03 3.07 19.79
C GLY A 261 -27.01 1.93 20.11
N SER A 262 -28.01 1.67 19.24
CA SER A 262 -29.02 0.64 19.41
C SER A 262 -29.36 -0.03 18.08
N GLU A 263 -30.12 -1.14 18.12
CA GLU A 263 -30.55 -1.86 16.92
C GLU A 263 -31.49 -1.01 16.05
N ASP A 264 -32.39 -0.24 16.66
CA ASP A 264 -33.29 0.65 15.91
C ASP A 264 -32.52 1.74 15.18
N ILE A 265 -31.54 2.35 15.85
CA ILE A 265 -30.63 3.32 15.22
C ILE A 265 -29.81 2.66 14.09
N LEU A 266 -29.35 1.43 14.28
CA LEU A 266 -28.64 0.68 13.23
C LEU A 266 -29.53 0.51 12.00
N ARG A 267 -30.77 0.04 12.16
CA ARG A 267 -31.74 -0.14 11.07
C ARG A 267 -32.05 1.18 10.36
N GLU A 268 -32.27 2.25 11.13
CA GLU A 268 -32.51 3.58 10.57
C GLU A 268 -31.31 4.08 9.75
N ARG A 269 -30.08 3.93 10.23
CA ARG A 269 -28.86 4.31 9.50
C ARG A 269 -28.64 3.48 8.25
N LEU A 270 -28.86 2.18 8.28
CA LEU A 270 -28.78 1.31 7.12
C LEU A 270 -29.80 1.74 6.03
N ALA A 271 -31.04 2.06 6.44
CA ALA A 271 -32.08 2.55 5.54
C ALA A 271 -31.74 3.93 4.97
N LEU A 272 -31.17 4.85 5.77
CA LEU A 272 -30.80 6.20 5.35
C LEU A 272 -29.54 6.22 4.49
N GLY A 273 -28.57 5.32 4.77
CA GLY A 273 -27.30 5.21 4.08
C GLY A 273 -26.39 6.44 4.21
N ARG A 274 -26.59 7.26 5.24
CA ARG A 274 -25.81 8.44 5.61
C ARG A 274 -25.90 8.71 7.11
N PRO A 275 -25.03 9.57 7.71
CA PRO A 275 -25.16 9.99 9.10
C PRO A 275 -26.52 10.63 9.38
N LEU A 276 -27.09 10.40 10.57
CA LEU A 276 -28.36 10.99 11.01
C LEU A 276 -28.24 12.52 11.22
N TYR A 277 -27.09 12.96 11.69
CA TYR A 277 -26.77 14.36 11.92
C TYR A 277 -25.30 14.64 11.58
N THR A 278 -24.99 15.88 11.36
CA THR A 278 -23.63 16.36 11.15
C THR A 278 -23.37 17.57 12.03
N GLU A 279 -22.13 17.70 12.51
CA GLU A 279 -21.65 18.81 13.34
C GLU A 279 -20.82 19.77 12.51
N PRO A 280 -20.56 20.99 12.98
CA PRO A 280 -19.66 21.92 12.32
C PRO A 280 -18.25 21.34 12.13
N TYR A 281 -17.54 21.84 11.11
CA TYR A 281 -16.16 21.41 10.82
C TYR A 281 -15.24 21.55 12.04
N SER A 282 -14.46 20.51 12.32
CA SER A 282 -13.47 20.48 13.39
C SER A 282 -12.12 19.95 12.91
N ARG A 283 -11.05 20.40 13.54
CA ARG A 283 -9.71 19.78 13.47
C ARG A 283 -9.40 18.93 14.70
N HIS A 284 -10.28 18.97 15.67
CA HIS A 284 -10.15 18.14 16.86
C HIS A 284 -10.48 16.70 16.50
N ILE A 285 -9.60 15.78 16.87
CA ILE A 285 -9.83 14.34 16.70
C ILE A 285 -10.33 13.82 18.04
N ASP A 286 -11.63 13.54 18.09
CA ASP A 286 -12.31 13.02 19.27
C ASP A 286 -12.49 11.50 19.17
N TYR A 287 -13.25 10.92 20.07
CA TYR A 287 -13.63 9.49 20.04
C TYR A 287 -14.80 9.24 19.07
N PRO A 288 -14.83 8.11 18.38
CA PRO A 288 -13.78 7.06 18.33
C PRO A 288 -12.58 7.50 17.50
N LYS A 289 -11.40 6.96 17.83
CA LYS A 289 -10.14 7.26 17.14
C LYS A 289 -9.16 6.11 17.19
N GLU A 290 -8.20 6.13 16.29
CA GLU A 290 -7.09 5.20 16.22
C GLU A 290 -5.76 5.93 16.26
N ARG A 291 -4.75 5.33 16.90
CA ARG A 291 -3.35 5.76 16.77
C ARG A 291 -2.44 4.56 16.56
N VAL A 292 -1.59 4.69 15.56
CA VAL A 292 -0.53 3.73 15.27
C VAL A 292 0.82 4.40 15.38
N ILE A 293 1.75 3.75 16.09
CA ILE A 293 3.17 4.12 16.12
C ILE A 293 3.95 2.89 15.71
N HIS A 294 4.61 2.97 14.55
CA HIS A 294 5.41 1.88 14.00
C HIS A 294 6.88 2.30 13.88
N TYR A 295 7.76 1.50 14.44
CA TYR A 295 9.22 1.66 14.34
C TYR A 295 9.80 0.55 13.49
N THR A 296 10.72 0.89 12.59
CA THR A 296 11.48 -0.07 11.79
C THR A 296 12.95 0.24 11.91
N ALA A 297 13.75 -0.70 12.41
CA ALA A 297 15.20 -0.67 12.34
C ALA A 297 15.68 -1.74 11.36
N ARG A 298 16.61 -1.36 10.47
CA ARG A 298 17.15 -2.23 9.42
C ARG A 298 18.67 -2.17 9.39
N LEU A 299 19.28 -3.34 9.26
CA LEU A 299 20.69 -3.49 8.95
C LEU A 299 20.83 -4.40 7.71
N ARG A 300 21.57 -3.95 6.70
CA ARG A 300 21.83 -4.71 5.47
C ARG A 300 23.31 -4.70 5.21
N ALA A 301 23.87 -5.87 4.89
CA ALA A 301 25.25 -6.02 4.42
C ALA A 301 25.24 -6.79 3.11
N SER A 302 26.08 -6.43 2.16
CA SER A 302 26.25 -7.15 0.89
C SER A 302 27.71 -7.22 0.51
N TYR A 303 28.09 -8.34 -0.09
CA TYR A 303 29.42 -8.59 -0.60
C TYR A 303 29.37 -9.17 -2.00
N GLN A 304 29.97 -8.45 -2.95
CA GLN A 304 30.06 -8.87 -4.33
C GLN A 304 31.37 -9.66 -4.53
N THR A 305 31.26 -10.95 -4.77
CA THR A 305 32.41 -11.81 -5.05
C THR A 305 32.91 -11.62 -6.49
N THR A 306 34.10 -12.11 -6.81
CA THR A 306 34.64 -12.04 -8.17
C THR A 306 33.94 -12.99 -9.13
N CYS A 307 33.59 -14.21 -8.67
CA CYS A 307 33.15 -15.31 -9.53
C CYS A 307 31.82 -15.93 -9.12
N TYR A 308 31.36 -15.70 -7.89
CA TYR A 308 30.21 -16.41 -7.31
C TYR A 308 28.97 -15.53 -7.07
N GLY A 309 28.97 -14.32 -7.63
CA GLY A 309 27.85 -13.39 -7.49
C GLY A 309 27.85 -12.58 -6.20
N THR A 310 26.69 -12.13 -5.78
CA THR A 310 26.48 -11.25 -4.63
C THR A 310 25.79 -12.00 -3.51
N PHE A 311 26.35 -11.94 -2.30
CA PHE A 311 25.71 -12.35 -1.06
C PHE A 311 25.19 -11.13 -0.33
N SER A 312 23.96 -11.21 0.17
CA SER A 312 23.34 -10.14 0.96
C SER A 312 22.74 -10.70 2.22
N TRP A 313 22.99 -10.05 3.33
CA TRP A 313 22.33 -10.31 4.60
C TRP A 313 21.51 -9.10 5.01
N GLN A 314 20.30 -9.32 5.51
CA GLN A 314 19.43 -8.28 6.02
C GLN A 314 18.81 -8.71 7.36
N SER A 315 18.85 -7.82 8.33
CA SER A 315 18.14 -7.94 9.61
C SER A 315 17.19 -6.77 9.77
N VAL A 316 15.95 -7.04 10.12
CA VAL A 316 14.91 -6.04 10.35
C VAL A 316 14.23 -6.32 11.68
N LEU A 317 14.08 -5.26 12.48
CA LEU A 317 13.26 -5.24 13.68
C LEU A 317 12.12 -4.25 13.46
N GLN A 318 10.89 -4.70 13.65
CA GLN A 318 9.70 -3.88 13.62
C GLN A 318 9.02 -3.90 14.99
N HIS A 319 8.55 -2.74 15.45
CA HIS A 319 7.74 -2.64 16.65
C HIS A 319 6.54 -1.74 16.36
N ASN A 320 5.35 -2.31 16.46
CA ASN A 320 4.08 -1.62 16.20
C ASN A 320 3.26 -1.53 17.48
N ASN A 321 2.75 -0.35 17.76
CA ASN A 321 1.87 -0.07 18.88
C ASN A 321 0.59 0.58 18.32
N ARG A 322 -0.49 -0.18 18.32
CA ARG A 322 -1.81 0.24 17.84
C ARG A 322 -2.78 0.37 18.99
N ARG A 323 -3.51 1.47 19.02
CA ARG A 323 -4.55 1.73 20.01
C ARG A 323 -5.77 2.28 19.31
N GLU A 324 -6.94 1.74 19.70
CA GLU A 324 -8.24 2.23 19.28
C GLU A 324 -9.10 2.59 20.49
N TRP A 325 -9.82 3.68 20.38
CA TRP A 325 -10.70 4.17 21.42
C TRP A 325 -12.10 4.28 20.88
N ALA A 326 -13.07 3.66 21.56
CA ALA A 326 -14.48 3.81 21.29
C ALA A 326 -15.10 4.93 22.16
N ILE A 327 -16.31 5.34 21.80
CA ILE A 327 -17.17 6.13 22.69
C ILE A 327 -17.71 5.19 23.77
N ARG A 328 -17.40 5.50 25.02
CA ARG A 328 -17.76 4.65 26.18
C ARG A 328 -18.44 5.49 27.27
N ARG A 329 -19.40 4.89 27.97
CA ARG A 329 -20.06 5.51 29.10
C ARG A 329 -19.09 5.71 30.28
N ALA A 330 -19.50 6.55 31.25
CA ALA A 330 -18.79 6.80 32.52
C ALA A 330 -17.33 7.27 32.29
N GLU A 331 -17.12 8.21 31.34
CA GLU A 331 -15.81 8.84 31.02
C GLU A 331 -14.70 7.85 30.61
N ARG A 332 -15.06 6.61 30.28
CA ARG A 332 -14.11 5.57 29.90
C ARG A 332 -13.60 5.67 28.46
N SER A 333 -14.08 6.62 27.66
CA SER A 333 -13.60 6.83 26.29
C SER A 333 -12.10 7.13 26.21
N SER A 334 -11.50 7.63 27.29
CA SER A 334 -10.03 7.85 27.36
C SER A 334 -9.22 6.55 27.48
N ILE A 335 -9.86 5.44 27.85
CA ILE A 335 -9.24 4.12 27.95
C ILE A 335 -9.39 3.42 26.60
N PRO A 336 -8.31 2.96 25.94
CA PRO A 336 -8.42 2.24 24.67
C PRO A 336 -9.33 1.00 24.79
N GLU A 337 -10.18 0.75 23.81
CA GLU A 337 -10.91 -0.51 23.69
C GLU A 337 -10.01 -1.61 23.13
N MET A 338 -9.12 -1.27 22.18
CA MET A 338 -8.09 -2.15 21.68
C MET A 338 -6.70 -1.53 21.93
N SER A 339 -5.77 -2.33 22.41
CA SER A 339 -4.36 -1.94 22.56
C SER A 339 -3.46 -3.13 22.25
N LEU A 340 -2.78 -3.08 21.12
CA LEU A 340 -1.94 -4.16 20.61
C LEU A 340 -0.49 -3.70 20.48
N ARG A 341 0.45 -4.58 20.82
CA ARG A 341 1.89 -4.41 20.59
C ARG A 341 2.41 -5.61 19.82
N LEU A 342 2.95 -5.36 18.64
CA LEU A 342 3.59 -6.39 17.82
C LEU A 342 5.07 -6.08 17.68
N THR A 343 5.92 -7.06 18.01
CA THR A 343 7.34 -7.01 17.70
C THR A 343 7.66 -8.12 16.71
N ASP A 344 8.24 -7.78 15.57
CA ASP A 344 8.64 -8.72 14.50
C ASP A 344 10.15 -8.56 14.26
N GLN A 345 10.85 -9.67 14.26
CA GLN A 345 12.27 -9.77 13.91
C GLN A 345 12.39 -10.66 12.69
N ARG A 346 13.13 -10.19 11.68
CA ARG A 346 13.36 -10.96 10.47
C ARG A 346 14.81 -10.89 10.03
N HIS A 347 15.39 -12.04 9.79
CA HIS A 347 16.74 -12.19 9.26
C HIS A 347 16.67 -12.94 7.93
N ARG A 348 17.38 -12.43 6.92
CA ARG A 348 17.37 -12.99 5.58
C ARG A 348 18.80 -13.02 5.04
N LEU A 349 19.16 -14.12 4.39
CA LEU A 349 20.39 -14.29 3.65
C LEU A 349 20.03 -14.64 2.20
N ASP A 350 20.55 -13.88 1.26
CA ASP A 350 20.31 -14.03 -0.16
C ASP A 350 21.61 -14.19 -0.93
N TRP A 351 21.56 -14.96 -1.98
CA TRP A 351 22.59 -15.11 -2.99
C TRP A 351 22.00 -14.85 -4.36
N GLU A 352 22.70 -14.04 -5.16
CA GLU A 352 22.34 -13.69 -6.53
C GLU A 352 23.54 -13.88 -7.43
N TYR A 353 23.36 -14.57 -8.55
CA TYR A 353 24.42 -14.86 -9.51
C TYR A 353 23.91 -14.76 -10.95
N THR A 354 24.63 -13.98 -11.75
CA THR A 354 24.36 -13.80 -13.18
C THR A 354 25.61 -14.19 -13.98
N LYS A 355 25.47 -15.13 -14.93
CA LYS A 355 26.54 -15.51 -15.87
C LYS A 355 25.97 -15.73 -17.26
N GLY A 356 26.28 -14.85 -18.19
CA GLY A 356 25.75 -14.93 -19.56
C GLY A 356 24.21 -14.91 -19.57
N LYS A 357 23.61 -15.98 -20.10
CA LYS A 357 22.16 -16.15 -20.23
C LYS A 357 21.47 -16.68 -18.95
N HIS A 358 22.23 -16.98 -17.91
CA HIS A 358 21.78 -17.61 -16.69
C HIS A 358 21.72 -16.60 -15.55
N HIS A 359 20.61 -16.55 -14.83
CA HIS A 359 20.44 -15.80 -13.60
C HIS A 359 19.83 -16.70 -12.55
N SER A 360 20.49 -16.81 -11.42
CA SER A 360 20.08 -17.65 -10.29
C SER A 360 19.99 -16.83 -9.04
N GLU A 361 18.98 -17.07 -8.24
CA GLU A 361 18.83 -16.49 -6.91
C GLU A 361 18.43 -17.60 -5.94
N ALA A 362 18.96 -17.55 -4.74
CA ALA A 362 18.55 -18.40 -3.64
C ALA A 362 18.64 -17.63 -2.33
N GLY A 363 17.85 -18.01 -1.37
CA GLY A 363 17.91 -17.38 -0.06
C GLY A 363 17.18 -18.17 1.00
N THR A 364 17.48 -17.82 2.24
CA THR A 364 16.82 -18.37 3.43
C THR A 364 16.48 -17.24 4.38
N PHE A 365 15.44 -17.43 5.17
CA PHE A 365 15.06 -16.45 6.18
C PHE A 365 14.51 -17.13 7.43
N PHE A 366 14.64 -16.42 8.52
CA PHE A 366 13.99 -16.72 9.79
C PHE A 366 13.25 -15.46 10.25
N SER A 367 12.03 -15.62 10.77
CA SER A 367 11.31 -14.54 11.45
C SER A 367 10.68 -15.04 12.74
N PHE A 368 10.61 -14.13 13.71
CA PHE A 368 9.90 -14.32 14.96
C PHE A 368 9.06 -13.09 15.26
N ALA A 369 7.77 -13.31 15.48
CA ALA A 369 6.81 -12.27 15.82
C ALA A 369 6.16 -12.58 17.17
N GLU A 370 5.96 -11.54 17.97
CA GLU A 370 5.24 -11.60 19.25
C GLU A 370 4.21 -10.50 19.32
N ASN A 371 2.95 -10.87 19.58
CA ASN A 371 1.85 -9.94 19.77
C ASN A 371 1.32 -10.00 21.20
N HIS A 372 1.24 -8.84 21.83
CA HIS A 372 0.63 -8.64 23.12
C HIS A 372 -0.60 -7.75 23.03
N SER A 373 -1.74 -8.27 23.50
CA SER A 373 -2.91 -7.47 23.83
C SER A 373 -2.70 -6.85 25.22
N VAL A 374 -2.55 -5.53 25.26
CA VAL A 374 -2.23 -4.79 26.50
C VAL A 374 -3.42 -4.79 27.42
N THR A 375 -3.19 -5.18 28.69
CA THR A 375 -4.22 -5.21 29.74
C THR A 375 -4.69 -3.80 30.14
N GLY A 376 -5.83 -3.73 30.88
CA GLY A 376 -6.38 -2.46 31.37
C GLY A 376 -7.41 -1.79 30.45
N THR A 377 -7.76 -2.40 29.32
CA THR A 377 -8.79 -1.91 28.39
C THR A 377 -10.21 -2.09 28.97
N GLY A 378 -10.40 -3.02 29.90
CA GLY A 378 -11.70 -3.36 30.48
C GLY A 378 -12.64 -4.11 29.52
N VAL A 379 -12.12 -4.65 28.43
CA VAL A 379 -12.79 -5.54 27.48
C VAL A 379 -11.92 -6.73 27.15
N VAL A 380 -12.55 -7.80 26.67
CA VAL A 380 -11.81 -8.95 26.14
C VAL A 380 -11.05 -8.51 24.87
N PRO A 381 -9.76 -8.84 24.75
CA PRO A 381 -9.00 -8.50 23.54
C PRO A 381 -9.61 -9.08 22.28
N VAL A 382 -9.66 -8.30 21.20
CA VAL A 382 -10.17 -8.72 19.89
C VAL A 382 -9.43 -9.94 19.36
N ILE A 383 -8.12 -10.03 19.63
CA ILE A 383 -7.26 -11.18 19.31
C ILE A 383 -6.46 -11.60 20.54
N PRO A 384 -6.12 -12.92 20.67
CA PRO A 384 -5.31 -13.40 21.77
C PRO A 384 -3.85 -12.92 21.64
N ASN A 385 -3.09 -13.05 22.73
CA ASN A 385 -1.64 -13.01 22.65
C ASN A 385 -1.14 -14.17 21.79
N TYR A 386 -0.10 -13.92 20.99
CA TYR A 386 0.50 -15.00 20.22
C TYR A 386 1.99 -14.77 19.96
N THR A 387 2.67 -15.88 19.73
CA THR A 387 4.01 -15.90 19.14
C THR A 387 3.98 -16.67 17.84
N GLU A 388 4.76 -16.25 16.87
CA GLU A 388 4.88 -16.89 15.58
C GLU A 388 6.33 -16.99 15.16
N SER A 389 6.79 -18.20 14.86
CA SER A 389 8.10 -18.46 14.26
C SER A 389 7.92 -18.94 12.84
N CYS A 390 8.69 -18.39 11.91
CA CYS A 390 8.67 -18.83 10.52
C CYS A 390 10.10 -18.99 10.01
N PHE A 391 10.37 -20.13 9.39
CA PHE A 391 11.61 -20.41 8.67
C PHE A 391 11.26 -20.76 7.23
N GLY A 392 12.04 -20.24 6.28
CA GLY A 392 11.81 -20.56 4.87
C GLY A 392 13.04 -20.40 4.00
N SER A 393 12.99 -21.05 2.85
CA SER A 393 14.02 -20.97 1.81
C SER A 393 13.38 -20.84 0.44
N PHE A 394 14.05 -20.18 -0.48
CA PHE A 394 13.62 -20.08 -1.86
C PHE A 394 14.80 -20.24 -2.82
N ALA A 395 14.48 -20.69 -4.02
CA ALA A 395 15.38 -20.68 -5.16
C ALA A 395 14.63 -20.28 -6.41
N SER A 396 15.24 -19.47 -7.26
CA SER A 396 14.72 -19.11 -8.57
C SER A 396 15.81 -19.15 -9.63
N TYR A 397 15.40 -19.49 -10.83
CA TYR A 397 16.29 -19.59 -11.98
C TYR A 397 15.64 -18.97 -13.20
N ARG A 398 16.41 -18.19 -13.96
CA ARG A 398 16.01 -17.60 -15.21
C ARG A 398 17.04 -17.88 -16.29
N TYR A 399 16.54 -18.28 -17.45
CA TYR A 399 17.34 -18.51 -18.65
C TYR A 399 16.85 -17.61 -19.78
N THR A 400 17.72 -16.73 -20.26
CA THR A 400 17.40 -15.76 -21.32
C THR A 400 18.05 -16.20 -22.63
N LEU A 401 17.22 -16.55 -23.60
CA LEU A 401 17.55 -16.73 -25.01
C LEU A 401 17.32 -15.39 -25.73
N ASP A 402 17.67 -15.30 -27.01
CA ASP A 402 17.57 -14.03 -27.75
C ASP A 402 16.16 -13.41 -27.72
N LYS A 403 15.12 -14.23 -27.93
CA LYS A 403 13.72 -13.78 -27.98
C LYS A 403 12.83 -14.40 -26.89
N VAL A 404 13.35 -15.35 -26.14
CA VAL A 404 12.60 -16.08 -25.13
C VAL A 404 13.33 -16.03 -23.80
N THR A 405 12.62 -15.71 -22.74
CA THR A 405 13.10 -15.83 -21.37
C THR A 405 12.21 -16.81 -20.61
N LEU A 406 12.81 -17.80 -20.00
CA LEU A 406 12.14 -18.77 -19.13
C LEU A 406 12.52 -18.48 -17.68
N SER A 407 11.57 -18.57 -16.77
CA SER A 407 11.78 -18.44 -15.33
C SER A 407 11.06 -19.52 -14.57
N THR A 408 11.67 -19.97 -13.48
CA THR A 408 11.04 -20.88 -12.52
C THR A 408 11.51 -20.55 -11.12
N GLY A 409 10.69 -20.86 -10.12
CA GLY A 409 11.04 -20.66 -8.73
C GLY A 409 10.23 -21.55 -7.81
N ILE A 410 10.83 -21.85 -6.67
CA ILE A 410 10.22 -22.58 -5.57
C ILE A 410 10.53 -21.89 -4.25
N ARG A 411 9.57 -21.92 -3.33
CA ARG A 411 9.69 -21.39 -1.97
C ARG A 411 9.00 -22.35 -1.00
N LEU A 412 9.67 -22.61 0.10
CA LEU A 412 9.19 -23.46 1.18
C LEU A 412 9.20 -22.66 2.48
N GLU A 413 8.13 -22.72 3.26
CA GLU A 413 8.02 -22.07 4.56
C GLU A 413 7.42 -23.02 5.58
N GLY A 414 8.05 -23.12 6.76
CA GLY A 414 7.49 -23.73 7.95
C GLY A 414 7.10 -22.64 8.95
N ARG A 415 5.86 -22.65 9.42
CA ARG A 415 5.33 -21.67 10.35
C ARG A 415 4.75 -22.36 11.57
N HIS A 416 5.13 -21.89 12.76
CA HIS A 416 4.58 -22.35 14.03
C HIS A 416 4.02 -21.16 14.80
N THR A 417 2.73 -21.21 15.15
CA THR A 417 2.03 -20.15 15.87
C THR A 417 1.47 -20.72 17.15
N VAL A 418 1.72 -20.06 18.27
CA VAL A 418 1.14 -20.36 19.59
C VAL A 418 0.31 -19.17 20.01
N ALA A 419 -1.03 -19.38 20.17
CA ALA A 419 -1.95 -18.35 20.62
C ALA A 419 -2.54 -18.71 21.98
N ALA A 420 -2.76 -17.71 22.83
CA ALA A 420 -3.40 -17.89 24.13
C ALA A 420 -4.21 -16.64 24.51
N GLY A 421 -5.50 -16.86 24.81
CA GLY A 421 -6.43 -15.84 25.28
C GLY A 421 -7.45 -16.40 26.25
N TYR A 422 -8.26 -15.51 26.80
CA TYR A 422 -9.38 -15.85 27.65
C TYR A 422 -10.63 -15.19 27.06
N ASP A 423 -11.74 -15.92 27.02
CA ASP A 423 -13.02 -15.37 26.63
C ASP A 423 -13.70 -14.60 27.79
N ILE A 424 -14.89 -14.06 27.56
CA ILE A 424 -15.63 -13.30 28.57
C ILE A 424 -16.05 -14.15 29.79
N THR A 425 -16.08 -15.46 29.66
CA THR A 425 -16.39 -16.41 30.74
C THR A 425 -15.17 -16.87 31.52
N GLY A 426 -13.96 -16.43 31.08
CA GLY A 426 -12.70 -16.83 31.68
C GLY A 426 -12.15 -18.16 31.16
N HIS A 427 -12.78 -18.79 30.16
CA HIS A 427 -12.22 -19.97 29.50
C HIS A 427 -11.03 -19.61 28.65
N ARG A 428 -9.97 -20.40 28.82
CA ARG A 428 -8.76 -20.26 28.00
C ARG A 428 -9.01 -20.87 26.62
N TYR A 429 -8.64 -20.10 25.57
CA TYR A 429 -8.68 -20.58 24.19
C TYR A 429 -7.33 -20.32 23.51
N GLY A 430 -7.12 -20.93 22.34
CA GLY A 430 -5.89 -20.83 21.55
C GLY A 430 -5.22 -22.18 21.37
N GLY A 431 -3.90 -22.22 21.47
CA GLY A 431 -3.07 -23.42 21.31
C GLY A 431 -2.00 -23.25 20.23
N GLY A 432 -1.13 -24.26 20.12
CA GLY A 432 -0.07 -24.32 19.10
C GLY A 432 -0.58 -24.93 17.78
N LYS A 433 -0.21 -24.35 16.65
CA LYS A 433 -0.49 -24.91 15.33
C LYS A 433 0.72 -24.71 14.41
N SER A 434 1.12 -25.76 13.72
CA SER A 434 2.20 -25.75 12.73
C SER A 434 1.62 -25.88 11.34
N TYR A 435 2.19 -25.14 10.40
CA TYR A 435 1.82 -25.17 9.01
C TYR A 435 3.06 -25.29 8.13
N PHE A 436 2.90 -25.97 7.02
CA PHE A 436 3.85 -25.97 5.92
C PHE A 436 3.24 -25.27 4.72
N ALA A 437 3.98 -24.34 4.12
CA ALA A 437 3.55 -23.60 2.94
C ALA A 437 4.53 -23.82 1.78
N LEU A 438 3.97 -24.02 0.60
CA LEU A 438 4.69 -24.18 -0.65
C LEU A 438 4.28 -23.04 -1.60
N GLY A 439 5.26 -22.40 -2.22
CA GLY A 439 5.11 -21.54 -3.37
C GLY A 439 5.94 -22.09 -4.52
N ALA A 440 5.37 -22.20 -5.71
CA ALA A 440 6.07 -22.60 -6.91
C ALA A 440 5.55 -21.81 -8.10
N GLY A 441 6.42 -21.47 -9.05
CA GLY A 441 6.03 -20.73 -10.23
C GLY A 441 6.91 -21.01 -11.43
N ALA A 442 6.30 -20.88 -12.61
CA ALA A 442 6.99 -20.90 -13.88
C ALA A 442 6.47 -19.76 -14.77
N GLY A 443 7.36 -19.16 -15.53
CA GLY A 443 7.04 -18.07 -16.44
C GLY A 443 7.80 -18.17 -17.75
N MET A 444 7.17 -17.68 -18.81
CA MET A 444 7.77 -17.53 -20.12
C MET A 444 7.49 -16.10 -20.61
N ALA A 445 8.52 -15.44 -21.13
CA ALA A 445 8.37 -14.23 -21.92
C ALA A 445 8.91 -14.48 -23.33
N TRP A 446 8.16 -14.04 -24.33
CA TRP A 446 8.52 -14.15 -25.73
C TRP A 446 8.39 -12.78 -26.40
N ALA A 447 9.49 -12.25 -26.93
CA ALA A 447 9.57 -10.99 -27.64
C ALA A 447 9.93 -11.27 -29.11
N PRO A 448 8.95 -11.60 -29.98
CA PRO A 448 9.20 -11.95 -31.38
C PRO A 448 9.81 -10.78 -32.17
N THR A 449 9.45 -9.56 -31.78
CA THR A 449 9.95 -8.29 -32.35
C THR A 449 10.28 -7.30 -31.23
N PRO A 450 10.99 -6.19 -31.49
CA PRO A 450 11.23 -5.14 -30.50
C PRO A 450 9.94 -4.47 -29.98
N HIS A 451 8.83 -4.60 -30.71
CA HIS A 451 7.56 -3.96 -30.37
C HIS A 451 6.61 -4.85 -29.58
N TRP A 452 6.64 -6.18 -29.79
CA TRP A 452 5.70 -7.12 -29.18
C TRP A 452 6.37 -7.95 -28.09
N SER A 453 5.68 -8.08 -26.98
CA SER A 453 6.05 -8.98 -25.88
C SER A 453 4.81 -9.75 -25.38
N PHE A 454 4.97 -11.05 -25.26
CA PHE A 454 3.98 -11.97 -24.71
C PHE A 454 4.58 -12.59 -23.45
N THR A 455 3.83 -12.61 -22.34
CA THR A 455 4.24 -13.31 -21.13
C THR A 455 3.13 -14.23 -20.65
N ALA A 456 3.54 -15.38 -20.12
CA ALA A 456 2.63 -16.32 -19.50
C ALA A 456 3.23 -16.80 -18.18
N HIS A 457 2.40 -16.87 -17.15
CA HIS A 457 2.80 -17.29 -15.81
C HIS A 457 1.83 -18.32 -15.26
N LEU A 458 2.38 -19.33 -14.61
CA LEU A 458 1.66 -20.28 -13.77
C LEU A 458 2.26 -20.22 -12.36
N GLY A 459 1.44 -20.02 -11.35
CA GLY A 459 1.87 -19.96 -9.96
C GLY A 459 0.98 -20.80 -9.06
N TYR A 460 1.60 -21.56 -8.19
CA TYR A 460 0.97 -22.25 -7.07
C TYR A 460 1.46 -21.64 -5.76
N GLY A 461 0.55 -21.30 -4.85
CA GLY A 461 0.88 -20.73 -3.55
C GLY A 461 -0.01 -21.26 -2.45
N THR A 462 0.52 -21.27 -1.22
CA THR A 462 -0.19 -21.68 -0.03
C THR A 462 -0.14 -20.56 0.99
N ARG A 463 -1.30 -20.15 1.53
CA ARG A 463 -1.41 -19.17 2.60
C ARG A 463 -1.97 -19.78 3.89
N THR A 464 -1.27 -19.62 4.97
CA THR A 464 -1.73 -20.07 6.29
C THR A 464 -2.73 -19.06 6.86
N PRO A 465 -3.82 -19.51 7.55
CA PRO A 465 -4.71 -18.62 8.28
C PRO A 465 -3.95 -17.86 9.36
N ASN A 466 -4.19 -16.57 9.49
CA ASN A 466 -3.57 -15.76 10.55
C ASN A 466 -4.38 -15.84 11.85
N VAL A 467 -3.79 -15.31 12.94
CA VAL A 467 -4.43 -15.34 14.27
C VAL A 467 -5.71 -14.51 14.28
N TYR A 468 -5.77 -13.41 13.54
CA TYR A 468 -6.95 -12.56 13.43
C TYR A 468 -8.12 -13.31 12.78
N GLU A 469 -7.91 -14.00 11.68
CA GLU A 469 -8.95 -14.80 10.99
C GLU A 469 -9.47 -15.95 11.85
N ARG A 470 -8.60 -16.54 12.69
CA ARG A 470 -8.94 -17.68 13.53
C ARG A 470 -9.64 -17.29 14.83
N TYR A 471 -9.26 -16.19 15.43
CA TYR A 471 -9.64 -15.90 16.82
C TYR A 471 -10.22 -14.51 17.05
N SER A 472 -10.44 -13.69 16.01
CA SER A 472 -11.08 -12.39 16.21
C SER A 472 -12.42 -12.55 16.95
N ASN A 473 -12.63 -11.69 17.95
CA ASN A 473 -13.87 -11.64 18.70
C ASN A 473 -14.03 -10.21 19.24
N GLY A 474 -14.59 -9.32 18.44
CA GLY A 474 -14.73 -7.93 18.83
C GLY A 474 -15.21 -6.99 17.75
N ASN A 475 -15.34 -5.72 18.13
CA ASN A 475 -15.78 -4.66 17.26
C ASN A 475 -14.68 -4.27 16.28
N ASN A 476 -15.10 -4.02 15.05
CA ASN A 476 -14.36 -3.23 14.09
C ASN A 476 -15.07 -1.87 13.99
N LEU A 477 -14.51 -0.87 14.64
CA LEU A 477 -15.13 0.45 14.75
C LEU A 477 -15.18 1.18 13.39
N ALA A 478 -14.15 1.03 12.57
CA ALA A 478 -14.05 1.70 11.28
C ALA A 478 -15.07 1.16 10.26
N ALA A 479 -15.30 -0.15 10.25
CA ALA A 479 -16.30 -0.79 9.40
C ALA A 479 -17.73 -0.80 10.02
N GLY A 480 -17.85 -0.54 11.31
CA GLY A 480 -19.13 -0.57 12.03
C GLY A 480 -19.72 -1.97 12.14
N ILE A 481 -18.89 -3.00 12.32
CA ILE A 481 -19.29 -4.42 12.41
C ILE A 481 -18.70 -5.09 13.66
N TYR A 482 -19.27 -6.21 14.06
CA TYR A 482 -18.65 -7.13 15.02
C TYR A 482 -18.14 -8.36 14.27
N LEU A 483 -16.92 -8.76 14.53
CA LEU A 483 -16.24 -9.80 13.75
C LEU A 483 -15.90 -11.01 14.61
N LEU A 484 -16.28 -12.21 14.14
CA LEU A 484 -15.92 -13.49 14.74
C LEU A 484 -14.99 -14.27 13.84
N GLY A 485 -13.91 -14.77 14.42
CA GLY A 485 -12.98 -15.72 13.81
C GLY A 485 -13.55 -17.14 13.75
N LYS A 486 -12.84 -18.00 13.03
CA LYS A 486 -13.09 -19.44 12.96
C LYS A 486 -11.80 -20.19 13.31
N PRO A 487 -11.69 -20.82 14.51
CA PRO A 487 -10.44 -21.44 14.97
C PRO A 487 -9.90 -22.56 14.05
N ASP A 488 -10.81 -23.36 13.50
CA ASP A 488 -10.46 -24.52 12.64
C ASP A 488 -10.51 -24.14 11.18
N MET A 489 -9.42 -23.53 10.71
CA MET A 489 -9.22 -23.18 9.30
C MET A 489 -8.08 -23.95 8.70
N ASN A 490 -8.26 -24.36 7.43
CA ASN A 490 -7.24 -24.93 6.58
C ASN A 490 -6.41 -23.83 5.89
N PRO A 491 -5.17 -24.10 5.49
CA PRO A 491 -4.43 -23.20 4.60
C PRO A 491 -5.13 -23.06 3.24
N GLU A 492 -5.17 -21.83 2.73
CA GLU A 492 -5.58 -21.58 1.35
C GLU A 492 -4.55 -22.18 0.38
N ARG A 493 -5.01 -22.79 -0.70
CA ARG A 493 -4.19 -23.34 -1.78
C ARG A 493 -4.65 -22.75 -3.10
N SER A 494 -3.78 -22.03 -3.76
CA SER A 494 -4.11 -21.25 -4.95
C SER A 494 -3.32 -21.71 -6.16
N LEU A 495 -4.00 -21.89 -7.29
CA LEU A 495 -3.41 -21.99 -8.62
C LEU A 495 -3.81 -20.76 -9.42
N LYS A 496 -2.85 -20.00 -9.92
CA LYS A 496 -3.06 -18.76 -10.68
C LYS A 496 -2.35 -18.83 -12.03
N CYS A 497 -3.08 -18.48 -13.09
CA CYS A 497 -2.55 -18.30 -14.44
C CYS A 497 -2.71 -16.84 -14.85
N ILE A 498 -1.68 -16.25 -15.46
CA ILE A 498 -1.72 -14.91 -16.07
C ILE A 498 -1.12 -15.01 -17.46
N ALA A 499 -1.80 -14.43 -18.43
CA ALA A 499 -1.28 -14.18 -19.77
C ALA A 499 -1.29 -12.69 -20.05
N SER A 500 -0.17 -12.14 -20.48
CA SER A 500 0.00 -10.71 -20.75
C SER A 500 0.50 -10.49 -22.17
N LEU A 501 -0.04 -9.46 -22.80
CA LEU A 501 0.35 -8.95 -24.10
C LEU A 501 0.81 -7.51 -23.93
N ALA A 502 1.97 -7.17 -24.46
CA ALA A 502 2.42 -5.78 -24.55
C ALA A 502 2.86 -5.44 -25.98
N TYR A 503 2.47 -4.26 -26.42
CA TYR A 503 2.92 -3.64 -27.67
C TYR A 503 3.52 -2.28 -27.36
N ARG A 504 4.68 -1.98 -27.91
CA ARG A 504 5.33 -0.68 -27.73
C ARG A 504 5.93 -0.18 -29.04
N SER A 505 5.60 1.07 -29.36
CA SER A 505 6.25 1.85 -30.41
C SER A 505 6.50 3.27 -29.88
N ASP A 506 7.05 4.15 -30.68
CA ASP A 506 7.31 5.55 -30.30
C ASP A 506 6.04 6.31 -29.87
N ARG A 507 4.89 5.94 -30.42
CA ARG A 507 3.61 6.63 -30.18
C ARG A 507 2.57 5.82 -29.42
N ILE A 508 2.71 4.49 -29.39
CA ILE A 508 1.70 3.60 -28.80
C ILE A 508 2.37 2.70 -27.77
N SER A 509 1.79 2.65 -26.57
CA SER A 509 2.08 1.62 -25.57
C SER A 509 0.76 0.99 -25.19
N LEU A 510 0.62 -0.31 -25.44
CA LEU A 510 -0.52 -1.13 -25.05
C LEU A 510 -0.03 -2.23 -24.13
N SER A 511 -0.74 -2.49 -23.05
CA SER A 511 -0.62 -3.71 -22.25
C SER A 511 -1.99 -4.27 -21.92
N ALA A 512 -2.12 -5.59 -21.95
CA ALA A 512 -3.34 -6.28 -21.56
C ALA A 512 -2.96 -7.56 -20.81
N ASP A 513 -3.58 -7.75 -19.64
CA ASP A 513 -3.39 -8.91 -18.78
C ASP A 513 -4.74 -9.64 -18.66
N ALA A 514 -4.76 -10.95 -18.90
CA ALA A 514 -5.86 -11.82 -18.58
C ALA A 514 -5.44 -12.82 -17.52
N TYR A 515 -6.27 -13.05 -16.51
CA TYR A 515 -5.92 -13.91 -15.41
C TYR A 515 -7.08 -14.80 -14.99
N TRP A 516 -6.71 -15.97 -14.49
CA TRP A 516 -7.60 -16.93 -13.84
C TRP A 516 -6.90 -17.49 -12.60
N GLN A 517 -7.66 -17.61 -11.50
CA GLN A 517 -7.18 -18.10 -10.22
C GLN A 517 -8.24 -18.99 -9.57
N HIS A 518 -7.83 -20.17 -9.14
CA HIS A 518 -8.64 -21.09 -8.35
C HIS A 518 -8.02 -21.24 -6.97
N ILE A 519 -8.85 -21.11 -5.91
CA ILE A 519 -8.40 -21.17 -4.53
C ILE A 519 -9.27 -22.15 -3.75
N HIS A 520 -8.65 -23.19 -3.22
CA HIS A 520 -9.26 -24.05 -2.22
C HIS A 520 -9.15 -23.40 -0.85
N ASP A 521 -10.18 -23.56 -0.03
CA ASP A 521 -10.25 -23.06 1.34
C ASP A 521 -10.08 -21.52 1.43
N TYR A 522 -10.60 -20.75 0.44
CA TYR A 522 -10.56 -19.29 0.43
C TYR A 522 -11.23 -18.70 1.66
N ILE A 523 -10.50 -17.89 2.44
CA ILE A 523 -10.95 -17.29 3.70
C ILE A 523 -11.53 -15.91 3.42
N TYR A 524 -12.76 -15.66 3.87
CA TYR A 524 -13.42 -14.34 3.80
C TYR A 524 -14.39 -14.17 4.95
N ASP A 525 -14.73 -12.93 5.26
CA ASP A 525 -15.76 -12.57 6.22
C ASP A 525 -17.07 -12.22 5.50
N ALA A 526 -18.18 -12.64 6.08
CA ALA A 526 -19.51 -12.35 5.56
C ALA A 526 -20.50 -12.09 6.70
N PRO A 527 -21.57 -11.30 6.46
CA PRO A 527 -22.62 -11.09 7.44
C PRO A 527 -23.36 -12.39 7.72
N THR A 528 -23.75 -12.60 8.99
CA THR A 528 -24.54 -13.75 9.43
C THR A 528 -26.04 -13.50 9.34
N GLY A 529 -26.46 -12.24 9.12
CA GLY A 529 -27.85 -11.79 9.27
C GLY A 529 -28.24 -11.45 10.71
N GLU A 530 -27.35 -11.71 11.67
CA GLU A 530 -27.56 -11.42 13.10
C GLU A 530 -26.96 -10.06 13.48
N VAL A 531 -27.43 -9.53 14.61
CA VAL A 531 -26.93 -8.30 15.22
C VAL A 531 -26.50 -8.63 16.65
N ILE A 532 -25.38 -8.05 17.09
CA ILE A 532 -24.85 -8.20 18.43
C ILE A 532 -24.83 -6.84 19.15
N THR A 533 -25.30 -6.82 20.39
CA THR A 533 -25.24 -5.65 21.26
C THR A 533 -24.13 -5.81 22.28
N VAL A 534 -23.20 -4.87 22.32
CA VAL A 534 -22.10 -4.78 23.28
C VAL A 534 -22.12 -3.43 23.99
N LEU A 535 -21.23 -3.20 24.96
CA LEU A 535 -21.20 -1.96 25.74
C LEU A 535 -20.96 -0.70 24.87
N SER A 536 -20.28 -0.83 23.76
CA SER A 536 -20.00 0.27 22.81
C SER A 536 -21.09 0.49 21.76
N GLY A 537 -22.09 -0.38 21.66
CA GLY A 537 -23.21 -0.23 20.72
C GLY A 537 -23.73 -1.54 20.15
N CYS A 538 -24.50 -1.42 19.07
CA CYS A 538 -25.13 -2.51 18.35
C CYS A 538 -24.51 -2.62 16.95
N TYR A 539 -24.08 -3.82 16.57
CA TYR A 539 -23.30 -4.05 15.34
C TYR A 539 -23.82 -5.24 14.55
N PRO A 540 -23.83 -5.18 13.20
CA PRO A 540 -24.03 -6.37 12.38
C PRO A 540 -22.94 -7.38 12.65
N LEU A 541 -23.29 -8.65 12.79
CA LEU A 541 -22.36 -9.74 13.07
C LEU A 541 -21.81 -10.31 11.77
N PHE A 542 -20.49 -10.29 11.63
CA PHE A 542 -19.74 -10.93 10.56
C PHE A 542 -18.94 -12.10 11.08
N ARG A 543 -18.78 -13.14 10.28
CA ARG A 543 -17.99 -14.32 10.63
C ARG A 543 -17.05 -14.72 9.51
N TYR A 544 -15.82 -15.09 9.87
CA TYR A 544 -14.90 -15.72 8.94
C TYR A 544 -15.38 -17.10 8.54
N GLN A 545 -15.26 -17.40 7.24
CA GLN A 545 -15.62 -18.69 6.65
C GLN A 545 -14.67 -19.08 5.53
N GLN A 546 -14.75 -20.31 5.08
CA GLN A 546 -13.92 -20.84 4.00
C GLN A 546 -14.78 -21.45 2.89
N THR A 547 -14.34 -21.29 1.66
CA THR A 547 -14.99 -21.86 0.48
C THR A 547 -13.99 -22.21 -0.62
N ALA A 548 -14.40 -22.98 -1.61
CA ALA A 548 -13.68 -23.06 -2.88
C ALA A 548 -14.07 -21.84 -3.73
N ALA A 549 -13.09 -21.09 -4.20
CA ALA A 549 -13.31 -19.84 -4.95
C ALA A 549 -12.63 -19.86 -6.31
N THR A 550 -13.24 -19.21 -7.29
CA THR A 550 -12.63 -18.92 -8.58
C THR A 550 -12.74 -17.44 -8.89
N LEU A 551 -11.59 -16.85 -9.30
CA LEU A 551 -11.48 -15.46 -9.71
C LEU A 551 -10.91 -15.39 -11.11
N TYR A 552 -11.47 -14.53 -11.97
CA TYR A 552 -10.95 -14.29 -13.31
C TYR A 552 -11.25 -12.88 -13.74
N GLY A 553 -10.39 -12.34 -14.59
CA GLY A 553 -10.53 -10.96 -15.02
C GLY A 553 -9.55 -10.55 -16.10
N MET A 554 -9.65 -9.29 -16.46
CA MET A 554 -8.82 -8.62 -17.46
C MET A 554 -8.48 -7.22 -17.01
N ASP A 555 -7.24 -6.82 -17.28
CA ASP A 555 -6.76 -5.45 -17.17
C ASP A 555 -6.23 -5.00 -18.52
N ALA A 556 -6.39 -3.73 -18.85
CA ALA A 556 -5.82 -3.16 -20.07
C ALA A 556 -5.38 -1.72 -19.84
N ASP A 557 -4.20 -1.37 -20.37
CA ASP A 557 -3.68 -0.01 -20.42
C ASP A 557 -3.27 0.34 -21.84
N LEU A 558 -3.71 1.49 -22.31
CA LEU A 558 -3.32 2.06 -23.59
C LEU A 558 -2.77 3.47 -23.34
N SER A 559 -1.61 3.77 -23.88
CA SER A 559 -1.08 5.13 -23.99
C SER A 559 -0.83 5.44 -25.45
N PHE A 560 -1.32 6.59 -25.91
CA PHE A 560 -1.18 7.04 -27.28
C PHE A 560 -0.71 8.49 -27.33
N ALA A 561 0.42 8.74 -27.98
CA ALA A 561 0.92 10.09 -28.24
C ALA A 561 0.43 10.57 -29.61
N PHE A 562 -0.55 11.47 -29.63
CA PHE A 562 -1.02 12.12 -30.86
C PHE A 562 0.09 12.99 -31.47
N THR A 563 0.76 13.72 -30.58
CA THR A 563 1.89 14.60 -30.89
C THR A 563 2.89 14.54 -29.73
N ASN A 564 3.99 15.26 -29.83
CA ASN A 564 4.98 15.38 -28.73
C ASN A 564 4.42 16.16 -27.52
N TRP A 565 3.34 16.91 -27.69
CA TRP A 565 2.70 17.71 -26.65
C TRP A 565 1.32 17.23 -26.23
N LEU A 566 0.69 16.28 -26.96
CA LEU A 566 -0.64 15.76 -26.65
C LEU A 566 -0.62 14.24 -26.58
N SER A 567 -1.04 13.69 -25.43
CA SER A 567 -1.14 12.25 -25.22
C SER A 567 -2.46 11.86 -24.56
N TYR A 568 -2.89 10.64 -24.83
CA TYR A 568 -4.08 10.02 -24.27
C TYR A 568 -3.72 8.73 -23.56
N LYS A 569 -4.33 8.48 -22.39
CA LYS A 569 -4.21 7.22 -21.65
C LYS A 569 -5.59 6.65 -21.38
N LEU A 570 -5.72 5.33 -21.47
CA LEU A 570 -6.89 4.55 -21.12
C LEU A 570 -6.46 3.39 -20.24
N SER A 571 -7.14 3.22 -19.10
CA SER A 571 -6.98 2.06 -18.22
C SER A 571 -8.33 1.44 -17.93
N ALA A 572 -8.44 0.12 -18.05
CA ALA A 572 -9.66 -0.62 -17.80
C ALA A 572 -9.38 -1.85 -16.94
N SER A 573 -10.33 -2.21 -16.08
CA SER A 573 -10.24 -3.40 -15.24
C SER A 573 -11.60 -4.04 -15.03
N LEU A 574 -11.63 -5.36 -15.11
CA LEU A 574 -12.79 -6.20 -14.89
C LEU A 574 -12.40 -7.44 -14.08
N ILE A 575 -13.17 -7.73 -13.03
CA ILE A 575 -13.01 -8.98 -12.25
C ILE A 575 -14.37 -9.62 -11.99
N ARG A 576 -14.38 -10.94 -11.95
CA ARG A 576 -15.47 -11.77 -11.43
C ARG A 576 -14.91 -12.79 -10.46
N ALA A 577 -15.60 -12.98 -9.33
CA ALA A 577 -15.21 -13.91 -8.29
C ALA A 577 -16.43 -14.69 -7.79
N LYS A 578 -16.31 -16.02 -7.78
CA LYS A 578 -17.39 -16.94 -7.38
C LYS A 578 -16.98 -17.80 -6.21
N ASP A 579 -17.87 -17.94 -5.26
CA ASP A 579 -17.91 -19.00 -4.27
C ASP A 579 -18.50 -20.24 -4.96
N LEU A 580 -17.67 -21.25 -5.18
CA LEU A 580 -18.09 -22.46 -5.91
C LEU A 580 -18.91 -23.41 -5.02
N SER A 581 -18.71 -23.36 -3.69
CA SER A 581 -19.43 -24.22 -2.76
C SER A 581 -20.88 -23.77 -2.60
N ALA A 582 -21.13 -22.48 -2.55
CA ALA A 582 -22.45 -21.89 -2.43
C ALA A 582 -23.10 -21.49 -3.78
N GLY A 583 -22.33 -21.56 -4.89
CA GLY A 583 -22.83 -21.18 -6.22
C GLY A 583 -23.09 -19.69 -6.41
N ARG A 584 -22.53 -18.81 -5.57
CA ARG A 584 -22.82 -17.38 -5.49
C ARG A 584 -21.57 -16.53 -5.75
N TYR A 585 -21.74 -15.21 -5.90
CA TYR A 585 -20.62 -14.28 -6.03
C TYR A 585 -19.99 -13.96 -4.66
N LEU A 586 -18.67 -13.77 -4.63
CA LEU A 586 -17.95 -13.32 -3.43
C LEU A 586 -18.23 -11.84 -3.15
N PRO A 587 -18.35 -11.42 -1.86
CA PRO A 587 -18.58 -10.03 -1.48
C PRO A 587 -17.34 -9.16 -1.72
N PHE A 588 -17.54 -7.83 -1.73
CA PHE A 588 -16.51 -6.78 -1.80
C PHE A 588 -15.57 -6.87 -3.01
N MET A 589 -16.00 -7.52 -4.10
CA MET A 589 -15.23 -7.53 -5.34
C MET A 589 -15.37 -6.22 -6.10
N PRO A 590 -14.26 -5.64 -6.60
CA PRO A 590 -14.31 -4.36 -7.32
C PRO A 590 -15.24 -4.40 -8.53
N ALA A 591 -16.03 -3.35 -8.71
CA ALA A 591 -16.84 -3.18 -9.89
C ALA A 591 -15.99 -2.88 -11.14
N PRO A 592 -16.47 -3.23 -12.36
CA PRO A 592 -15.79 -2.86 -13.59
C PRO A 592 -15.55 -1.36 -13.68
N ARG A 593 -14.33 -0.97 -14.07
CA ARG A 593 -13.92 0.44 -14.11
C ARG A 593 -13.11 0.79 -15.33
N LEU A 594 -13.24 2.05 -15.74
CA LEU A 594 -12.54 2.65 -16.86
C LEU A 594 -12.01 4.01 -16.42
N ARG A 595 -10.74 4.30 -16.69
CA ARG A 595 -10.15 5.63 -16.55
C ARG A 595 -9.52 6.06 -17.86
N GLN A 596 -9.83 7.25 -18.29
CA GLN A 596 -9.22 7.87 -19.47
C GLN A 596 -8.67 9.24 -19.10
N GLU A 597 -7.52 9.59 -19.68
CA GLU A 597 -6.81 10.82 -19.38
C GLU A 597 -6.25 11.42 -20.65
N LEU A 598 -6.52 12.70 -20.87
CA LEU A 598 -5.90 13.51 -21.90
C LEU A 598 -4.89 14.44 -21.26
N SER A 599 -3.64 14.41 -21.72
CA SER A 599 -2.53 15.20 -21.16
C SER A 599 -1.90 16.06 -22.25
N PHE A 600 -1.73 17.33 -21.91
CA PHE A 600 -0.97 18.33 -22.66
C PHE A 600 0.36 18.60 -21.94
N SER A 601 1.46 18.62 -22.67
CA SER A 601 2.79 18.91 -22.10
C SER A 601 3.59 19.80 -23.06
N THR A 602 4.19 20.89 -22.55
CA THR A 602 5.00 21.79 -23.36
C THR A 602 6.17 22.32 -22.56
N GLN A 603 7.20 22.80 -23.29
CA GLN A 603 8.33 23.53 -22.73
C GLN A 603 8.17 25.02 -23.07
N ILE A 604 8.36 25.89 -22.09
CA ILE A 604 8.33 27.35 -22.24
C ILE A 604 9.69 27.88 -21.75
N GLY A 605 10.62 28.07 -22.69
CA GLY A 605 12.01 28.32 -22.35
C GLY A 605 12.60 27.15 -21.56
N ASN A 606 13.12 27.40 -20.37
CA ASN A 606 13.67 26.37 -19.47
C ASN A 606 12.62 25.78 -18.51
N SER A 607 11.38 26.22 -18.62
CA SER A 607 10.28 25.76 -17.75
C SER A 607 9.41 24.74 -18.46
N SER A 608 8.86 23.79 -17.72
CA SER A 608 7.92 22.79 -18.22
C SER A 608 6.51 23.08 -17.70
N LEU A 609 5.52 22.90 -18.55
CA LEU A 609 4.11 22.96 -18.21
C LEU A 609 3.43 21.68 -18.65
N ARG A 610 2.71 21.04 -17.73
CA ARG A 610 1.83 19.92 -18.03
C ARG A 610 0.44 20.19 -17.49
N PHE A 611 -0.56 19.86 -18.26
CA PHE A 611 -1.96 19.90 -17.87
C PHE A 611 -2.63 18.59 -18.26
N SER A 612 -3.49 18.03 -17.40
CA SER A 612 -4.25 16.85 -17.74
C SER A 612 -5.69 16.95 -17.23
N VAL A 613 -6.59 16.29 -17.97
CA VAL A 613 -7.97 16.04 -17.56
C VAL A 613 -8.21 14.55 -17.62
N ALA A 614 -8.78 14.00 -16.56
CA ALA A 614 -9.11 12.59 -16.51
C ALA A 614 -10.60 12.40 -16.16
N HIS A 615 -11.16 11.35 -16.73
CA HIS A 615 -12.50 10.86 -16.46
C HIS A 615 -12.43 9.42 -15.97
N ARG A 616 -13.10 9.12 -14.85
CA ARG A 616 -13.25 7.78 -14.28
C ARG A 616 -14.71 7.37 -14.30
N PHE A 617 -15.01 6.26 -14.94
CA PHE A 617 -16.29 5.57 -14.90
C PHE A 617 -16.16 4.30 -14.07
N VAL A 618 -17.10 4.09 -13.15
CA VAL A 618 -17.25 2.84 -12.39
C VAL A 618 -18.67 2.34 -12.60
N ALA A 619 -18.79 1.11 -13.05
CA ALA A 619 -20.08 0.49 -13.32
C ALA A 619 -20.76 0.04 -12.01
N LYS A 620 -22.06 -0.17 -12.03
CA LYS A 620 -22.75 -0.88 -10.95
C LYS A 620 -22.22 -2.33 -10.87
N GLN A 621 -21.88 -2.80 -9.64
CA GLN A 621 -21.48 -4.18 -9.44
C GLN A 621 -22.68 -5.09 -9.57
N ARG A 622 -22.73 -5.87 -10.67
CA ARG A 622 -23.82 -6.81 -10.96
C ARG A 622 -23.52 -8.25 -10.53
N CYS A 623 -22.22 -8.57 -10.34
CA CYS A 623 -21.77 -9.85 -9.82
C CYS A 623 -21.82 -9.82 -8.29
N PHE A 624 -23.01 -9.89 -7.72
CA PHE A 624 -23.36 -9.63 -6.34
C PHE A 624 -24.39 -10.66 -5.85
N ASP A 625 -24.31 -11.03 -4.58
CA ASP A 625 -25.28 -11.85 -3.90
C ASP A 625 -25.82 -11.09 -2.67
N PRO A 626 -27.15 -10.77 -2.62
CA PRO A 626 -27.74 -10.08 -1.48
C PRO A 626 -27.57 -10.82 -0.14
N ALA A 627 -27.45 -12.15 -0.15
CA ALA A 627 -27.24 -12.93 1.07
C ALA A 627 -25.84 -12.76 1.70
N SER A 628 -24.90 -12.18 0.93
CA SER A 628 -23.53 -11.90 1.40
C SER A 628 -23.28 -10.42 1.68
N ASP A 629 -24.32 -9.62 1.84
CA ASP A 629 -24.25 -8.17 2.07
C ASP A 629 -25.30 -7.72 3.10
N LEU A 630 -25.13 -6.53 3.67
CA LEU A 630 -26.11 -5.91 4.58
C LEU A 630 -27.23 -5.19 3.81
N LEU A 631 -27.04 -4.91 2.52
CA LEU A 631 -28.02 -4.25 1.67
C LEU A 631 -28.44 -5.17 0.52
N PRO A 632 -29.71 -5.07 0.07
CA PRO A 632 -30.24 -5.93 -0.99
C PRO A 632 -29.71 -5.58 -2.38
N ASP A 633 -29.05 -4.44 -2.54
CA ASP A 633 -28.52 -3.95 -3.83
C ASP A 633 -27.18 -3.20 -3.68
N THR A 634 -26.46 -3.10 -4.79
CA THR A 634 -25.15 -2.43 -4.88
C THR A 634 -25.30 -0.96 -5.27
N PRO A 635 -24.32 -0.10 -4.94
CA PRO A 635 -24.32 1.30 -5.37
C PRO A 635 -24.49 1.46 -6.90
N PRO A 636 -25.16 2.50 -7.37
CA PRO A 636 -25.30 2.80 -8.81
C PRO A 636 -23.96 3.16 -9.44
N SER A 637 -23.88 3.05 -10.77
CA SER A 637 -22.71 3.52 -11.54
C SER A 637 -22.51 5.03 -11.39
N TYR A 638 -21.27 5.46 -11.51
CA TYR A 638 -20.90 6.87 -11.39
C TYR A 638 -19.75 7.29 -12.31
N HIS A 639 -19.67 8.59 -12.54
CA HIS A 639 -18.64 9.25 -13.31
C HIS A 639 -17.96 10.32 -12.46
N LEU A 640 -16.62 10.34 -12.46
CA LEU A 640 -15.81 11.35 -11.76
C LEU A 640 -14.89 12.02 -12.77
N TRP A 641 -14.71 13.34 -12.60
CA TRP A 641 -13.79 14.14 -13.37
C TRP A 641 -12.69 14.68 -12.46
N SER A 642 -11.47 14.57 -12.91
CA SER A 642 -10.28 15.13 -12.23
C SER A 642 -9.41 15.89 -13.22
N SER A 643 -8.61 16.82 -12.71
CA SER A 643 -7.61 17.53 -13.51
C SER A 643 -6.34 17.72 -12.72
N SER A 644 -5.22 17.85 -13.42
CA SER A 644 -3.95 18.25 -12.80
C SER A 644 -3.22 19.26 -13.67
N ALA A 645 -2.51 20.19 -13.02
CA ALA A 645 -1.60 21.13 -13.66
C ALA A 645 -0.27 21.08 -12.92
N GLU A 646 0.82 20.97 -13.66
CA GLU A 646 2.17 20.95 -13.13
C GLU A 646 3.03 21.96 -13.87
N PHE A 647 3.70 22.82 -13.12
CA PHE A 647 4.68 23.78 -13.64
C PHE A 647 6.02 23.51 -12.97
N GLY A 648 7.06 23.32 -13.79
CA GLY A 648 8.43 23.11 -13.33
C GLY A 648 9.36 24.14 -13.92
N THR A 649 10.21 24.77 -13.09
CA THR A 649 11.19 25.76 -13.54
C THR A 649 12.52 25.60 -12.80
N PRO A 650 13.65 25.75 -13.48
CA PRO A 650 14.93 25.83 -12.80
C PRO A 650 15.03 27.11 -11.97
N LEU A 651 15.69 27.02 -10.83
CA LEU A 651 16.07 28.13 -9.96
C LEU A 651 17.58 28.32 -9.99
N PRO A 652 18.11 29.46 -9.49
CA PRO A 652 19.55 29.65 -9.32
C PRO A 652 20.20 28.50 -8.53
N HIS A 653 21.51 28.32 -8.72
CA HIS A 653 22.34 27.31 -8.03
C HIS A 653 21.93 25.84 -8.28
N GLY A 654 21.30 25.58 -9.43
CA GLY A 654 20.92 24.22 -9.82
C GLY A 654 19.64 23.68 -9.15
N ALA A 655 18.97 24.47 -8.32
CA ALA A 655 17.71 24.11 -7.73
C ALA A 655 16.58 24.08 -8.77
N ARG A 656 15.49 23.40 -8.46
CA ARG A 656 14.27 23.36 -9.27
C ARG A 656 13.03 23.57 -8.41
N LEU A 657 12.14 24.41 -8.90
CA LEU A 657 10.80 24.61 -8.34
C LEU A 657 9.81 23.79 -9.17
N ARG A 658 8.90 23.10 -8.49
CA ARG A 658 7.75 22.43 -9.09
C ARG A 658 6.49 22.85 -8.32
N LEU A 659 5.49 23.33 -9.05
CA LEU A 659 4.14 23.60 -8.55
C LEU A 659 3.21 22.54 -9.12
N VAL A 660 2.40 21.92 -8.26
CA VAL A 660 1.41 20.92 -8.65
C VAL A 660 0.06 21.37 -8.12
N LEU A 661 -0.94 21.38 -9.00
CA LEU A 661 -2.34 21.62 -8.66
C LEU A 661 -3.14 20.40 -9.15
N GLU A 662 -3.95 19.83 -8.27
CA GLU A 662 -4.81 18.70 -8.59
C GLU A 662 -6.23 18.97 -8.12
N GLY A 663 -7.20 18.49 -8.88
CA GLY A 663 -8.61 18.54 -8.51
C GLY A 663 -9.26 17.19 -8.75
N ASP A 664 -9.83 16.61 -7.70
CA ASP A 664 -10.58 15.37 -7.75
C ASP A 664 -12.07 15.61 -7.55
N ASN A 665 -12.89 14.76 -8.19
CA ASN A 665 -14.35 14.87 -8.16
C ASN A 665 -14.82 16.31 -8.43
N LEU A 666 -14.30 16.92 -9.51
CA LEU A 666 -14.51 18.35 -9.84
C LEU A 666 -15.98 18.74 -9.92
N LEU A 667 -16.85 17.84 -10.38
CA LEU A 667 -18.29 18.08 -10.48
C LEU A 667 -19.02 17.86 -9.16
N ASN A 668 -18.29 17.57 -8.08
CA ASN A 668 -18.81 17.29 -6.74
C ASN A 668 -19.93 16.24 -6.74
N LYS A 669 -19.72 15.14 -7.49
CA LYS A 669 -20.66 14.03 -7.57
C LYS A 669 -20.74 13.29 -6.25
N GLU A 670 -21.94 13.06 -5.75
CA GLU A 670 -22.21 12.16 -4.64
C GLU A 670 -22.22 10.72 -5.15
N TYR A 671 -21.42 9.83 -4.51
CA TYR A 671 -21.31 8.44 -4.94
C TYR A 671 -20.88 7.55 -3.76
N LYS A 672 -21.02 6.23 -3.93
CA LYS A 672 -20.53 5.19 -3.01
C LYS A 672 -19.70 4.20 -3.80
N GLU A 673 -18.54 3.80 -3.27
CA GLU A 673 -17.74 2.70 -3.80
C GLU A 673 -18.23 1.38 -3.17
N TYR A 674 -18.45 0.34 -3.99
CA TYR A 674 -18.94 -0.95 -3.50
C TYR A 674 -17.96 -1.59 -2.51
N THR A 675 -16.66 -1.38 -2.68
CA THR A 675 -15.60 -1.92 -1.83
C THR A 675 -15.34 -1.09 -0.55
N ASN A 676 -16.05 0.02 -0.33
CA ASN A 676 -15.98 0.75 0.94
C ASN A 676 -16.90 0.08 1.98
N ARG A 677 -16.32 -0.44 3.07
CA ARG A 677 -17.08 -1.09 4.15
C ARG A 677 -17.97 -0.12 4.92
N ALA A 678 -17.67 1.17 4.91
CA ALA A 678 -18.52 2.20 5.51
C ALA A 678 -19.64 2.70 4.58
N ARG A 679 -19.78 2.17 3.34
CA ARG A 679 -20.83 2.59 2.38
C ARG A 679 -22.25 2.43 2.91
N TYR A 680 -22.42 1.59 3.89
CA TYR A 680 -23.71 1.41 4.57
C TYR A 680 -24.16 2.68 5.30
N PHE A 681 -23.22 3.49 5.74
CA PHE A 681 -23.43 4.63 6.64
C PHE A 681 -23.01 5.97 6.03
N THR A 682 -22.34 5.98 4.87
CA THR A 682 -21.84 7.23 4.28
C THR A 682 -21.60 7.13 2.76
N HIS A 683 -21.46 8.29 2.13
CA HIS A 683 -20.93 8.47 0.78
C HIS A 683 -19.42 8.72 0.81
N GLU A 684 -18.81 8.62 -0.36
CA GLU A 684 -17.38 8.93 -0.56
C GLU A 684 -17.09 10.44 -0.46
N ARG A 685 -15.80 10.77 -0.39
CA ARG A 685 -15.33 12.16 -0.38
C ARG A 685 -15.86 12.94 -1.60
N GLY A 686 -16.29 14.15 -1.36
CA GLY A 686 -16.69 15.12 -2.38
C GLY A 686 -15.48 15.71 -3.09
N ARG A 687 -15.68 16.86 -3.75
CA ARG A 687 -14.61 17.57 -4.44
C ARG A 687 -13.45 17.90 -3.52
N SER A 688 -12.24 17.64 -4.01
CA SER A 688 -10.98 18.01 -3.36
C SER A 688 -10.07 18.75 -4.33
N LEU A 689 -9.50 19.87 -3.88
CA LEU A 689 -8.46 20.59 -4.58
C LEU A 689 -7.18 20.52 -3.74
N ARG A 690 -6.10 20.07 -4.37
CA ARG A 690 -4.77 19.96 -3.74
C ARG A 690 -3.78 20.85 -4.47
N GLY A 691 -2.97 21.58 -3.70
CA GLY A 691 -1.85 22.35 -4.20
C GLY A 691 -0.57 21.92 -3.50
N ALA A 692 0.52 21.73 -4.25
CA ALA A 692 1.83 21.42 -3.69
C ALA A 692 2.93 22.31 -4.31
N LEU A 693 3.87 22.72 -3.48
CA LEU A 693 5.09 23.42 -3.85
C LEU A 693 6.26 22.54 -3.43
N ILE A 694 7.13 22.21 -4.39
CA ILE A 694 8.26 21.29 -4.21
C ILE A 694 9.52 21.99 -4.70
N ILE A 695 10.53 22.08 -3.84
CA ILE A 695 11.86 22.58 -4.18
C ILE A 695 12.85 21.44 -4.04
N THR A 696 13.65 21.21 -5.08
CA THR A 696 14.76 20.26 -5.07
C THR A 696 16.06 20.99 -5.37
N PHE A 697 17.13 20.62 -4.70
CA PHE A 697 18.43 21.28 -4.81
C PHE A 697 19.58 20.32 -4.51
#